data_51ee115aaf623aa35680f35e990aa657
#
_entry.id   51ee115aaf623aa35680f35e990aa657
#
_cell.length_a   1.000
_cell.length_b   1.000
_cell.length_c   1.000
_cell.angle_alpha   90.00
_cell.angle_beta   90.00
_cell.angle_gamma   90.00
#
_symmetry.space_group_name_H-M   'P 1'
#
loop_
_entity.id
_entity.type
_entity.pdbx_description
1 polymer ?
#
loop_
_entity_poly.entity_id
_entity_poly.type
_entity_poly.pdbx_seq_one_letter_code
_entity_poly.pdbx_strand_id
1 'polypeptide(L)'
;MEAENGTPKATRSLEVVVSEANRSTWSNRTEYIMVQVGFCVGSGTIWRFPSLCQQNGGGTFFVVYVLLLFMMGIPLVFMEMALGHLVCFGVWTKIHPRLWGMGLACSMVCFLVSVYYNIFTAWSMFYLSNSFQYTLPWNQCPLVMNTSIPDPDCAQVTSSIYFWYWKTLEVTGNIEESGGIVPSLFICLLVVWLLIILISTQSLKVQGKILYYSMVIPYAILFCFLIRSFMLEGSIYGLRHLMTIKASAITSPILWKRAGTQVFYNMGLGFGSIIVLSSISKSKNCAQDAFIVAFINLVSSLLATQVVFSVLGFRATMSTRECSNQDLKKKVLEYVSDCNLENQLLRYIKGPDLVFIAFAEAITKFSGSPFWSVIFFLMFINLGLSTSVGLMQGILIPLLYNFPSLQNYSLAFSVIIGCLSFLCGLLFTQRSGLYFLTLFDEFALSLPLLIVVLFENISVAWIYGAKRFMNEMWDLLGLNFSLMHECLLRYVTPVILLILLIYNLSEMLLKSPSYRAWDKRSFTTSVLPYPTWAVFLGSSLILLSILPILVGLLKGSKKPIILPLPKDSSLQLSLTSSYGLSLTSQDQQAPSSRKTSRFSEAQTEEASGSHKQPSLLSLSKSMGTAVGHVKRGDSYTGGSAQNVPSVPPLPPVARESL
;
A
#
# COMPACT_ATOMS: atom_id res chain seq x y z
N MET A 1 29.68 -30.26 52.49
CA MET A 1 28.29 -30.00 52.76
C MET A 1 27.97 -28.58 52.29
N GLU A 2 27.68 -28.42 51.04
CA GLU A 2 27.09 -27.21 50.49
C GLU A 2 26.13 -27.64 49.39
N ALA A 3 24.88 -27.36 49.62
CA ALA A 3 23.79 -27.70 48.71
C ALA A 3 23.72 -26.65 47.62
N GLU A 4 24.07 -27.00 46.38
CA GLU A 4 23.77 -26.20 45.18
C GLU A 4 22.28 -26.28 44.87
N ASN A 5 21.60 -25.17 45.12
CA ASN A 5 20.22 -24.93 44.71
C ASN A 5 20.14 -24.73 43.19
N GLY A 6 19.72 -25.76 42.49
CA GLY A 6 19.29 -25.66 41.10
C GLY A 6 17.98 -24.88 40.97
N THR A 7 18.04 -23.62 40.56
CA THR A 7 16.87 -22.84 40.19
C THR A 7 16.27 -23.36 38.87
N PRO A 8 14.97 -23.64 38.82
CA PRO A 8 14.36 -24.31 37.69
C PRO A 8 14.24 -23.37 36.48
N LYS A 9 14.44 -23.92 35.31
CA LYS A 9 14.27 -23.30 33.97
C LYS A 9 12.93 -22.57 33.71
N ALA A 10 12.01 -22.63 34.67
CA ALA A 10 10.71 -21.96 34.65
C ALA A 10 10.79 -20.43 34.86
N THR A 11 11.82 -19.93 35.56
CA THR A 11 11.99 -18.50 35.83
C THR A 11 12.43 -17.71 34.61
N ARG A 12 13.15 -18.33 33.67
CA ARG A 12 13.61 -17.68 32.44
C ARG A 12 12.48 -17.46 31.44
N SER A 13 11.43 -18.28 31.46
CA SER A 13 10.23 -18.10 30.65
C SER A 13 9.33 -16.99 31.20
N LEU A 14 9.34 -16.75 32.51
CA LEU A 14 8.58 -15.67 33.14
C LEU A 14 9.18 -14.28 32.85
N GLU A 15 10.50 -14.15 32.79
CA GLU A 15 11.17 -12.87 32.47
C GLU A 15 10.90 -12.43 31.01
N VAL A 16 10.83 -13.37 30.08
CA VAL A 16 10.45 -13.08 28.69
C VAL A 16 8.98 -12.62 28.58
N VAL A 17 8.09 -13.21 29.41
CA VAL A 17 6.67 -12.84 29.49
C VAL A 17 6.45 -11.49 30.14
N VAL A 18 7.26 -11.14 31.17
CA VAL A 18 7.19 -9.81 31.80
C VAL A 18 7.75 -8.71 30.89
N SER A 19 8.72 -9.04 30.02
CA SER A 19 9.20 -8.08 29.03
C SER A 19 8.16 -7.79 27.93
N GLU A 20 7.25 -8.72 27.65
CA GLU A 20 6.12 -8.51 26.73
C GLU A 20 5.03 -7.60 27.29
N ALA A 21 4.80 -7.62 28.60
CA ALA A 21 3.84 -6.73 29.27
C ALA A 21 4.26 -5.25 29.24
N ASN A 22 5.53 -4.95 28.97
CA ASN A 22 6.09 -3.60 28.83
C ASN A 22 6.28 -3.15 27.38
N ARG A 23 5.67 -3.83 26.38
CA ARG A 23 5.73 -3.36 24.98
C ARG A 23 5.08 -1.98 24.86
N SER A 24 5.85 -1.04 24.32
CA SER A 24 5.33 0.26 23.92
C SER A 24 4.28 0.06 22.82
N THR A 25 3.06 0.52 23.09
CA THR A 25 1.94 0.51 22.13
C THR A 25 1.78 1.91 21.57
N TRP A 26 1.06 2.04 20.44
CA TRP A 26 0.63 3.34 19.90
C TRP A 26 -0.11 4.13 20.99
N SER A 27 0.13 5.45 21.04
CA SER A 27 -0.42 6.28 22.11
C SER A 27 -1.94 6.38 22.01
N ASN A 28 -2.47 6.54 20.79
CA ASN A 28 -3.89 6.72 20.50
C ASN A 28 -4.31 5.95 19.23
N ARG A 29 -5.63 5.68 19.11
CA ARG A 29 -6.22 5.08 17.89
C ARG A 29 -5.95 5.90 16.64
N THR A 30 -6.01 7.23 16.73
CA THR A 30 -5.75 8.13 15.59
C THR A 30 -4.30 8.01 15.10
N GLU A 31 -3.32 7.92 16.02
CA GLU A 31 -1.92 7.68 15.69
C GLU A 31 -1.75 6.35 14.94
N TYR A 32 -2.37 5.29 15.44
CA TYR A 32 -2.39 3.98 14.79
C TYR A 32 -2.94 4.03 13.36
N ILE A 33 -4.12 4.64 13.17
CA ILE A 33 -4.74 4.77 11.85
C ILE A 33 -3.83 5.58 10.91
N MET A 34 -3.25 6.69 11.38
CA MET A 34 -2.35 7.52 10.57
C MET A 34 -1.05 6.80 10.19
N VAL A 35 -0.52 5.95 11.06
CA VAL A 35 0.64 5.10 10.74
C VAL A 35 0.28 4.07 9.66
N GLN A 36 -0.89 3.42 9.74
CA GLN A 36 -1.37 2.51 8.71
C GLN A 36 -1.60 3.22 7.37
N VAL A 37 -2.25 4.39 7.40
CA VAL A 37 -2.44 5.24 6.22
C VAL A 37 -1.08 5.65 5.65
N GLY A 38 -0.11 6.03 6.50
CA GLY A 38 1.25 6.42 6.08
C GLY A 38 2.03 5.31 5.41
N PHE A 39 1.77 4.07 5.77
CA PHE A 39 2.30 2.91 5.07
C PHE A 39 1.61 2.71 3.71
N CYS A 40 0.28 2.78 3.65
CA CYS A 40 -0.51 2.51 2.45
C CYS A 40 -0.46 3.66 1.43
N VAL A 41 -0.46 4.94 1.89
CA VAL A 41 -0.44 6.12 1.02
C VAL A 41 1.00 6.58 0.81
N GLY A 42 1.67 5.99 -0.16
CA GLY A 42 3.04 6.31 -0.51
C GLY A 42 3.19 7.22 -1.74
N SER A 43 4.43 7.40 -2.19
CA SER A 43 4.73 8.14 -3.43
C SER A 43 4.03 7.55 -4.66
N GLY A 44 3.81 6.23 -4.69
CA GLY A 44 3.09 5.53 -5.76
C GLY A 44 1.64 5.98 -5.96
N THR A 45 1.00 6.52 -4.93
CA THR A 45 -0.33 7.11 -5.03
C THR A 45 -0.34 8.33 -5.96
N ILE A 46 0.77 9.07 -6.04
CA ILE A 46 0.87 10.28 -6.86
C ILE A 46 1.30 9.99 -8.30
N TRP A 47 2.16 9.00 -8.52
CA TRP A 47 2.66 8.75 -9.88
C TRP A 47 2.11 7.48 -10.52
N ARG A 48 2.05 6.37 -9.78
CA ARG A 48 1.68 5.06 -10.33
C ARG A 48 0.18 4.97 -10.61
N PHE A 49 -0.64 5.36 -9.64
CA PHE A 49 -2.09 5.29 -9.78
C PHE A 49 -2.62 6.18 -10.92
N PRO A 50 -2.28 7.49 -11.01
CA PRO A 50 -2.71 8.34 -12.13
C PRO A 50 -2.17 7.87 -13.49
N SER A 51 -0.92 7.37 -13.54
CA SER A 51 -0.34 6.80 -14.75
C SER A 51 -1.10 5.58 -15.25
N LEU A 52 -1.53 4.69 -14.34
CA LEU A 52 -2.38 3.55 -14.69
C LEU A 52 -3.78 3.98 -15.14
N CYS A 53 -4.38 4.98 -14.47
CA CYS A 53 -5.65 5.56 -14.91
C CYS A 53 -5.56 6.03 -16.36
N GLN A 54 -4.50 6.77 -16.70
CA GLN A 54 -4.34 7.30 -18.03
C GLN A 54 -4.12 6.23 -19.09
N GLN A 55 -3.28 5.24 -18.82
CA GLN A 55 -2.97 4.16 -19.77
C GLN A 55 -4.15 3.22 -20.03
N ASN A 56 -5.13 3.16 -19.12
CA ASN A 56 -6.22 2.17 -19.15
C ASN A 56 -7.61 2.80 -19.22
N GLY A 57 -7.73 3.97 -19.85
CA GLY A 57 -9.03 4.58 -20.18
C GLY A 57 -9.65 5.42 -19.05
N GLY A 58 -8.82 6.09 -18.25
CA GLY A 58 -9.25 7.10 -17.28
C GLY A 58 -10.23 6.55 -16.24
N GLY A 59 -11.47 7.01 -16.30
CA GLY A 59 -12.54 6.63 -15.38
C GLY A 59 -12.87 5.15 -15.38
N THR A 60 -12.63 4.44 -16.49
CA THR A 60 -12.84 2.99 -16.57
C THR A 60 -11.93 2.24 -15.60
N PHE A 61 -10.65 2.61 -15.56
CA PHE A 61 -9.72 2.02 -14.59
C PHE A 61 -10.15 2.28 -13.15
N PHE A 62 -10.58 3.52 -12.86
CA PHE A 62 -11.04 3.88 -11.52
C PHE A 62 -12.25 3.06 -11.07
N VAL A 63 -13.24 2.84 -11.94
CA VAL A 63 -14.43 2.02 -11.62
C VAL A 63 -14.03 0.58 -11.31
N VAL A 64 -13.17 -0.05 -12.14
CA VAL A 64 -12.71 -1.42 -11.91
C VAL A 64 -11.86 -1.51 -10.64
N TYR A 65 -11.01 -0.50 -10.37
CA TYR A 65 -10.21 -0.44 -9.15
C TYR A 65 -11.10 -0.38 -7.89
N VAL A 66 -12.13 0.49 -7.88
CA VAL A 66 -13.07 0.60 -6.76
C VAL A 66 -13.82 -0.72 -6.56
N LEU A 67 -14.29 -1.35 -7.63
CA LEU A 67 -14.96 -2.65 -7.55
C LEU A 67 -14.04 -3.70 -6.89
N LEU A 68 -12.79 -3.83 -7.35
CA LEU A 68 -11.83 -4.79 -6.79
C LEU A 68 -11.42 -4.43 -5.36
N LEU A 69 -11.34 -3.14 -5.02
CA LEU A 69 -11.07 -2.68 -3.65
C LEU A 69 -12.16 -3.19 -2.68
N PHE A 70 -13.45 -3.09 -3.05
CA PHE A 70 -14.55 -3.58 -2.22
C PHE A 70 -14.64 -5.10 -2.19
N MET A 71 -14.39 -5.79 -3.31
CA MET A 71 -14.54 -7.24 -3.41
C MET A 71 -13.40 -8.01 -2.77
N MET A 72 -12.16 -7.52 -2.84
CA MET A 72 -10.99 -8.22 -2.30
C MET A 72 -10.12 -7.34 -1.39
N GLY A 73 -9.93 -6.05 -1.70
CA GLY A 73 -9.00 -5.19 -0.97
C GLY A 73 -9.40 -5.00 0.49
N ILE A 74 -10.62 -4.54 0.76
CA ILE A 74 -11.12 -4.32 2.12
C ILE A 74 -11.17 -5.63 2.93
N PRO A 75 -11.68 -6.76 2.41
CA PRO A 75 -11.64 -8.02 3.15
C PRO A 75 -10.22 -8.48 3.51
N LEU A 76 -9.24 -8.29 2.62
CA LEU A 76 -7.85 -8.66 2.87
C LEU A 76 -7.17 -7.73 3.89
N VAL A 77 -7.36 -6.40 3.79
CA VAL A 77 -6.86 -5.45 4.80
C VAL A 77 -7.42 -5.79 6.18
N PHE A 78 -8.73 -6.06 6.24
CA PHE A 78 -9.37 -6.50 7.48
C PHE A 78 -8.73 -7.78 8.01
N MET A 79 -8.51 -8.78 7.16
CA MET A 79 -7.87 -10.04 7.54
C MET A 79 -6.48 -9.82 8.11
N GLU A 80 -5.61 -9.05 7.45
CA GLU A 80 -4.26 -8.77 7.93
C GLU A 80 -4.25 -7.97 9.24
N MET A 81 -5.11 -6.95 9.37
CA MET A 81 -5.26 -6.19 10.62
C MET A 81 -5.74 -7.07 11.76
N ALA A 82 -6.73 -7.92 11.52
CA ALA A 82 -7.27 -8.84 12.49
C ALA A 82 -6.23 -9.88 12.93
N LEU A 83 -5.45 -10.42 12.00
CA LEU A 83 -4.33 -11.32 12.30
C LEU A 83 -3.29 -10.66 13.22
N GLY A 84 -2.98 -9.38 12.99
CA GLY A 84 -2.08 -8.62 13.86
C GLY A 84 -2.61 -8.50 15.29
N HIS A 85 -3.91 -8.28 15.46
CA HIS A 85 -4.54 -8.20 16.78
C HIS A 85 -4.64 -9.56 17.48
N LEU A 86 -4.88 -10.66 16.74
CA LEU A 86 -5.08 -11.99 17.31
C LEU A 86 -3.84 -12.57 17.98
N VAL A 87 -2.69 -12.52 17.31
CA VAL A 87 -1.53 -13.36 17.70
C VAL A 87 -0.19 -12.65 17.59
N CYS A 88 -0.16 -11.40 17.25
CA CYS A 88 1.12 -10.72 16.95
C CYS A 88 1.89 -11.43 15.82
N PHE A 89 3.16 -11.80 16.04
CA PHE A 89 4.07 -12.24 15.00
C PHE A 89 4.07 -13.75 14.71
N GLY A 90 3.51 -14.57 15.61
CA GLY A 90 3.47 -16.03 15.49
C GLY A 90 2.23 -16.58 14.79
N VAL A 91 1.47 -15.72 14.09
CA VAL A 91 0.18 -16.06 13.47
C VAL A 91 0.27 -17.31 12.61
N TRP A 92 1.23 -17.36 11.72
CA TRP A 92 1.34 -18.42 10.72
C TRP A 92 1.64 -19.79 11.34
N THR A 93 2.51 -19.83 12.35
CA THR A 93 2.82 -21.05 13.10
C THR A 93 1.65 -21.52 13.97
N LYS A 94 0.82 -20.58 14.46
CA LYS A 94 -0.40 -20.91 15.23
C LYS A 94 -1.48 -21.52 14.32
N ILE A 95 -1.61 -21.00 13.09
CA ILE A 95 -2.54 -21.56 12.08
C ILE A 95 -2.12 -22.98 11.72
N HIS A 96 -0.88 -23.16 11.29
CA HIS A 96 -0.29 -24.46 11.01
C HIS A 96 1.23 -24.45 11.07
N PRO A 97 1.90 -25.46 11.67
CA PRO A 97 3.36 -25.49 11.80
C PRO A 97 4.16 -25.41 10.51
N ARG A 98 3.55 -25.77 9.37
CA ARG A 98 4.18 -25.67 8.04
C ARG A 98 4.10 -24.27 7.42
N LEU A 99 3.31 -23.37 8.00
CA LEU A 99 3.16 -22.00 7.47
C LEU A 99 4.17 -21.00 8.06
N TRP A 100 5.15 -21.45 8.85
CA TRP A 100 6.16 -20.56 9.44
C TRP A 100 6.92 -19.73 8.41
N GLY A 101 7.07 -20.25 7.18
CA GLY A 101 7.73 -19.57 6.08
C GLY A 101 6.97 -18.36 5.51
N MET A 102 5.66 -18.24 5.79
CA MET A 102 4.86 -17.11 5.29
C MET A 102 5.39 -15.75 5.78
N GLY A 103 5.65 -15.63 7.08
CA GLY A 103 6.18 -14.38 7.62
C GLY A 103 7.54 -13.99 7.04
N LEU A 104 8.40 -14.98 6.74
CA LEU A 104 9.69 -14.73 6.06
C LEU A 104 9.49 -14.36 4.58
N ALA A 105 8.49 -14.92 3.90
CA ALA A 105 8.17 -14.53 2.53
C ALA A 105 7.70 -13.07 2.45
N CYS A 106 6.81 -12.65 3.37
CA CYS A 106 6.40 -11.25 3.49
C CYS A 106 7.61 -10.34 3.74
N SER A 107 8.51 -10.71 4.66
CA SER A 107 9.74 -9.93 4.92
C SER A 107 10.66 -9.86 3.69
N MET A 108 10.74 -10.94 2.90
CA MET A 108 11.53 -10.96 1.67
C MET A 108 10.94 -10.03 0.60
N VAL A 109 9.61 -10.04 0.42
CA VAL A 109 8.92 -9.10 -0.47
C VAL A 109 9.14 -7.66 -0.01
N CYS A 110 9.00 -7.37 1.30
CA CYS A 110 9.31 -6.06 1.87
C CYS A 110 10.76 -5.63 1.55
N PHE A 111 11.73 -6.54 1.71
CA PHE A 111 13.12 -6.25 1.43
C PHE A 111 13.34 -5.90 -0.04
N LEU A 112 12.88 -6.74 -0.96
CA LEU A 112 13.04 -6.51 -2.40
C LEU A 112 12.36 -5.20 -2.85
N VAL A 113 11.17 -4.91 -2.33
CA VAL A 113 10.47 -3.66 -2.63
C VAL A 113 11.20 -2.46 -2.03
N SER A 114 11.69 -2.52 -0.78
CA SER A 114 12.39 -1.41 -0.14
C SER A 114 13.68 -1.03 -0.87
N VAL A 115 14.35 -2.00 -1.48
CA VAL A 115 15.59 -1.80 -2.23
C VAL A 115 15.39 -0.88 -3.44
N TYR A 116 14.33 -1.09 -4.23
CA TYR A 116 14.09 -0.25 -5.41
C TYR A 116 13.16 0.96 -5.15
N TYR A 117 12.26 0.88 -4.17
CA TYR A 117 11.29 1.93 -3.90
C TYR A 117 11.97 3.25 -3.50
N ASN A 118 13.07 3.18 -2.75
CA ASN A 118 13.78 4.35 -2.24
C ASN A 118 14.51 5.15 -3.32
N ILE A 119 14.67 4.63 -4.54
CA ILE A 119 15.24 5.41 -5.65
C ILE A 119 14.32 6.56 -6.07
N PHE A 120 12.99 6.38 -5.99
CA PHE A 120 12.04 7.47 -6.28
C PHE A 120 12.19 8.63 -5.27
N THR A 121 12.45 8.29 -4.01
CA THR A 121 12.74 9.28 -2.96
C THR A 121 14.09 9.97 -3.20
N ALA A 122 15.10 9.24 -3.68
CA ALA A 122 16.41 9.78 -4.03
C ALA A 122 16.32 10.74 -5.24
N TRP A 123 15.57 10.39 -6.29
CA TRP A 123 15.32 11.30 -7.42
C TRP A 123 14.60 12.57 -6.96
N SER A 124 13.63 12.45 -6.06
CA SER A 124 12.93 13.61 -5.50
C SER A 124 13.85 14.48 -4.66
N MET A 125 14.79 13.88 -3.92
CA MET A 125 15.84 14.61 -3.18
C MET A 125 16.76 15.38 -4.13
N PHE A 126 17.14 14.79 -5.25
CA PHE A 126 17.93 15.45 -6.29
C PHE A 126 17.17 16.65 -6.90
N TYR A 127 15.90 16.48 -7.24
CA TYR A 127 15.08 17.60 -7.71
C TYR A 127 14.87 18.67 -6.65
N LEU A 128 14.68 18.29 -5.38
CA LEU A 128 14.57 19.22 -4.26
C LEU A 128 15.82 20.07 -4.12
N SER A 129 17.01 19.46 -4.16
CA SER A 129 18.29 20.19 -4.06
C SER A 129 18.46 21.22 -5.18
N ASN A 130 17.94 20.94 -6.37
CA ASN A 130 17.97 21.82 -7.52
C ASN A 130 16.81 22.85 -7.56
N SER A 131 15.81 22.72 -6.66
CA SER A 131 14.64 23.61 -6.61
C SER A 131 14.89 24.96 -5.93
N PHE A 132 16.01 25.12 -5.21
CA PHE A 132 16.35 26.36 -4.49
C PHE A 132 16.95 27.45 -5.37
N GLN A 133 17.03 27.25 -6.67
CA GLN A 133 17.51 28.22 -7.64
C GLN A 133 16.37 29.12 -8.11
N TYR A 134 16.66 30.42 -8.38
CA TYR A 134 15.64 31.36 -8.84
C TYR A 134 14.99 30.94 -10.16
N THR A 135 15.81 30.43 -11.12
CA THR A 135 15.33 29.78 -12.34
C THR A 135 15.53 28.26 -12.19
N LEU A 136 14.44 27.52 -12.28
CA LEU A 136 14.52 26.05 -12.18
C LEU A 136 15.36 25.48 -13.34
N PRO A 137 16.32 24.57 -13.09
CA PRO A 137 17.23 24.05 -14.12
C PRO A 137 16.51 23.33 -15.28
N TRP A 138 15.32 22.84 -15.06
CA TRP A 138 14.50 22.19 -16.10
C TRP A 138 13.52 23.14 -16.81
N ASN A 139 13.60 24.44 -16.55
CA ASN A 139 12.79 25.45 -17.25
C ASN A 139 13.39 25.84 -18.60
N GLN A 140 14.72 25.90 -18.68
CA GLN A 140 15.46 26.36 -19.87
C GLN A 140 16.60 25.40 -20.17
N CYS A 141 16.94 25.28 -21.47
CA CYS A 141 18.12 24.56 -21.88
C CYS A 141 19.41 25.24 -21.39
N PRO A 142 20.40 24.47 -20.92
CA PRO A 142 21.70 25.03 -20.58
C PRO A 142 22.38 25.58 -21.81
N LEU A 143 23.15 26.67 -21.63
CA LEU A 143 23.97 27.24 -22.68
C LEU A 143 25.28 26.46 -22.80
N VAL A 144 25.80 26.30 -24.02
CA VAL A 144 27.10 25.71 -24.24
C VAL A 144 28.16 26.66 -23.68
N MET A 145 29.16 26.13 -23.00
CA MET A 145 30.23 26.91 -22.36
C MET A 145 30.80 27.98 -23.32
N ASN A 146 30.83 29.23 -22.86
CA ASN A 146 31.33 30.40 -23.59
C ASN A 146 30.55 30.78 -24.85
N THR A 147 29.33 30.26 -25.07
CA THR A 147 28.46 30.66 -26.16
C THR A 147 27.07 31.02 -25.66
N SER A 148 26.33 31.83 -26.42
CA SER A 148 24.91 32.10 -26.13
C SER A 148 23.99 31.07 -26.80
N ILE A 149 24.54 29.96 -27.28
CA ILE A 149 23.81 28.95 -28.01
C ILE A 149 23.32 27.85 -27.02
N PRO A 150 22.04 27.48 -27.00
CA PRO A 150 21.57 26.39 -26.18
C PRO A 150 22.19 25.08 -26.63
N ASP A 151 22.34 24.13 -25.69
CA ASP A 151 22.84 22.79 -25.96
C ASP A 151 22.04 22.12 -27.10
N PRO A 152 22.70 21.62 -28.17
CA PRO A 152 22.05 21.10 -29.35
C PRO A 152 21.15 19.87 -29.05
N ASP A 153 21.50 19.04 -28.06
CA ASP A 153 20.70 17.91 -27.64
C ASP A 153 19.43 18.38 -26.91
N CYS A 154 19.56 19.42 -26.08
CA CYS A 154 18.42 20.02 -25.41
C CYS A 154 17.49 20.77 -26.38
N ALA A 155 18.02 21.35 -27.44
CA ALA A 155 17.21 22.06 -28.45
C ALA A 155 16.27 21.14 -29.23
N GLN A 156 16.52 19.83 -29.25
CA GLN A 156 15.71 18.83 -29.97
C GLN A 156 14.59 18.24 -29.11
N VAL A 157 14.66 18.40 -27.77
CA VAL A 157 13.68 17.94 -26.79
C VAL A 157 13.21 19.07 -25.89
N THR A 158 12.25 18.85 -25.01
CA THR A 158 11.93 19.83 -23.98
C THR A 158 13.01 19.85 -22.90
N SER A 159 13.28 21.02 -22.32
CA SER A 159 14.26 21.19 -21.23
C SER A 159 14.03 20.24 -20.04
N SER A 160 12.75 19.89 -19.75
CA SER A 160 12.40 18.96 -18.70
C SER A 160 12.78 17.51 -19.05
N ILE A 161 12.62 17.08 -20.31
CA ILE A 161 13.06 15.76 -20.81
C ILE A 161 14.58 15.67 -20.76
N TYR A 162 15.27 16.73 -21.23
CA TYR A 162 16.72 16.81 -21.18
C TYR A 162 17.22 16.69 -19.74
N PHE A 163 16.66 17.49 -18.81
CA PHE A 163 17.07 17.44 -17.40
C PHE A 163 16.87 16.03 -16.79
N TRP A 164 15.77 15.34 -17.11
CA TRP A 164 15.49 14.02 -16.61
C TRP A 164 16.48 12.97 -17.14
N TYR A 165 16.59 12.81 -18.46
CA TYR A 165 17.39 11.74 -19.04
C TYR A 165 18.88 12.02 -19.10
N TRP A 166 19.34 13.30 -19.27
CA TRP A 166 20.76 13.65 -19.41
C TRP A 166 21.41 14.14 -18.13
N LYS A 167 20.67 14.82 -17.22
CA LYS A 167 21.24 15.42 -15.99
C LYS A 167 20.92 14.64 -14.75
N THR A 168 19.69 14.07 -14.63
CA THR A 168 19.29 13.32 -13.44
C THR A 168 19.74 11.87 -13.52
N LEU A 169 19.40 11.18 -14.61
CA LEU A 169 19.65 9.75 -14.78
C LEU A 169 20.94 9.45 -15.54
N GLU A 170 21.41 10.36 -16.41
CA GLU A 170 22.52 10.13 -17.35
C GLU A 170 22.32 8.83 -18.15
N VAL A 171 21.09 8.52 -18.56
CA VAL A 171 20.63 7.22 -18.98
C VAL A 171 21.43 6.65 -20.16
N THR A 172 21.71 5.33 -20.14
CA THR A 172 22.31 4.59 -21.28
C THR A 172 21.25 4.17 -22.30
N GLY A 173 21.67 3.73 -23.48
CA GLY A 173 20.76 3.31 -24.56
C GLY A 173 20.08 1.97 -24.31
N ASN A 174 20.67 1.09 -23.48
CA ASN A 174 20.16 -0.24 -23.17
C ASN A 174 20.57 -0.69 -21.77
N ILE A 175 19.97 -1.80 -21.30
CA ILE A 175 20.24 -2.36 -19.96
C ILE A 175 21.63 -3.00 -19.84
N GLU A 176 22.24 -3.39 -20.96
CA GLU A 176 23.56 -4.07 -20.97
C GLU A 176 24.70 -3.09 -20.74
N GLU A 177 24.51 -1.84 -21.08
CA GLU A 177 25.46 -0.75 -20.81
C GLU A 177 25.26 -0.21 -19.39
N SER A 178 26.07 -0.67 -18.41
CA SER A 178 25.93 -0.18 -17.02
C SER A 178 26.23 1.31 -16.88
N GLY A 179 27.20 1.83 -17.64
CA GLY A 179 27.60 3.24 -17.66
C GLY A 179 28.19 3.80 -16.36
N GLY A 180 28.26 2.99 -15.28
CA GLY A 180 28.75 3.40 -13.96
C GLY A 180 27.69 4.08 -13.08
N ILE A 181 28.06 4.37 -11.85
CA ILE A 181 27.20 4.99 -10.83
C ILE A 181 27.14 6.50 -11.07
N VAL A 182 25.95 7.10 -10.98
CA VAL A 182 25.74 8.56 -10.99
C VAL A 182 26.00 9.12 -9.60
N PRO A 183 27.06 9.95 -9.38
CA PRO A 183 27.47 10.37 -8.03
C PRO A 183 26.40 11.15 -7.27
N SER A 184 25.64 11.99 -7.98
CA SER A 184 24.54 12.77 -7.37
C SER A 184 23.43 11.89 -6.82
N LEU A 185 23.06 10.84 -7.55
CA LEU A 185 22.03 9.88 -7.10
C LEU A 185 22.55 8.99 -5.97
N PHE A 186 23.84 8.62 -6.00
CA PHE A 186 24.48 7.91 -4.90
C PHE A 186 24.35 8.67 -3.57
N ILE A 187 24.71 9.97 -3.58
CA ILE A 187 24.62 10.83 -2.37
C ILE A 187 23.17 10.96 -1.92
N CYS A 188 22.23 11.20 -2.84
CA CYS A 188 20.82 11.30 -2.51
C CYS A 188 20.29 10.00 -1.89
N LEU A 189 20.61 8.84 -2.46
CA LEU A 189 20.20 7.54 -1.93
C LEU A 189 20.80 7.27 -0.55
N LEU A 190 22.08 7.65 -0.33
CA LEU A 190 22.74 7.55 0.98
C LEU A 190 21.99 8.37 2.03
N VAL A 191 21.65 9.63 1.74
CA VAL A 191 20.90 10.50 2.66
C VAL A 191 19.52 9.88 2.97
N VAL A 192 18.80 9.38 1.98
CA VAL A 192 17.51 8.74 2.17
C VAL A 192 17.62 7.54 3.11
N TRP A 193 18.59 6.64 2.90
CA TRP A 193 18.77 5.49 3.78
C TRP A 193 19.23 5.87 5.19
N LEU A 194 20.06 6.90 5.35
CA LEU A 194 20.41 7.43 6.67
C LEU A 194 19.17 7.93 7.42
N LEU A 195 18.28 8.65 6.74
CA LEU A 195 17.01 9.10 7.34
C LEU A 195 16.11 7.92 7.74
N ILE A 196 15.97 6.91 6.89
CA ILE A 196 15.17 5.71 7.19
C ILE A 196 15.73 4.97 8.41
N ILE A 197 17.04 4.73 8.45
CA ILE A 197 17.72 4.08 9.58
C ILE A 197 17.51 4.91 10.85
N LEU A 198 17.73 6.22 10.80
CA LEU A 198 17.56 7.12 11.93
C LEU A 198 16.13 7.05 12.50
N ILE A 199 15.10 7.07 11.65
CA ILE A 199 13.71 6.96 12.08
C ILE A 199 13.43 5.55 12.63
N SER A 200 13.91 4.50 11.96
CA SER A 200 13.63 3.10 12.34
C SER A 200 14.31 2.68 13.64
N THR A 201 15.38 3.36 14.05
CA THR A 201 16.08 3.11 15.33
C THR A 201 15.44 3.83 16.53
N GLN A 202 14.50 4.75 16.27
CA GLN A 202 13.78 5.45 17.34
C GLN A 202 12.77 4.52 18.06
N SER A 203 12.38 4.91 19.27
CA SER A 203 11.30 4.21 19.97
C SER A 203 9.98 4.30 19.20
N LEU A 204 9.13 3.27 19.32
CA LEU A 204 7.84 3.21 18.62
C LEU A 204 6.96 4.45 18.85
N LYS A 205 7.00 5.03 20.06
CA LYS A 205 6.25 6.26 20.37
C LYS A 205 6.75 7.47 19.58
N VAL A 206 8.06 7.58 19.38
CA VAL A 206 8.66 8.66 18.57
C VAL A 206 8.37 8.42 17.10
N GLN A 207 8.54 7.19 16.62
CA GLN A 207 8.20 6.81 15.25
C GLN A 207 6.73 7.13 14.92
N GLY A 208 5.78 6.76 15.79
CA GLY A 208 4.37 7.04 15.59
C GLY A 208 4.07 8.53 15.45
N LYS A 209 4.69 9.38 16.27
CA LYS A 209 4.54 10.84 16.15
C LYS A 209 5.15 11.37 14.84
N ILE A 210 6.34 10.91 14.48
CA ILE A 210 6.98 11.31 13.21
C ILE A 210 6.08 10.93 12.04
N LEU A 211 5.60 9.69 11.99
CA LEU A 211 4.72 9.21 10.92
C LEU A 211 3.37 9.95 10.91
N TYR A 212 2.82 10.30 12.08
CA TYR A 212 1.59 11.10 12.16
C TYR A 212 1.75 12.46 11.49
N TYR A 213 2.78 13.24 11.85
CA TYR A 213 3.03 14.54 11.22
C TYR A 213 3.44 14.40 9.76
N SER A 214 4.19 13.35 9.44
CA SER A 214 4.58 13.00 8.08
C SER A 214 3.38 12.79 7.15
N MET A 215 2.22 12.40 7.68
CA MET A 215 1.01 12.23 6.88
C MET A 215 0.18 13.51 6.77
N VAL A 216 0.13 14.34 7.79
CA VAL A 216 -0.68 15.57 7.78
C VAL A 216 -0.13 16.58 6.75
N ILE A 217 1.19 16.75 6.68
CA ILE A 217 1.85 17.70 5.78
C ILE A 217 1.55 17.44 4.30
N PRO A 218 1.70 16.21 3.76
CA PRO A 218 1.36 15.90 2.38
C PRO A 218 -0.08 16.21 2.00
N TYR A 219 -1.05 15.95 2.88
CA TYR A 219 -2.45 16.28 2.59
C TYR A 219 -2.70 17.78 2.49
N ALA A 220 -2.08 18.58 3.37
CA ALA A 220 -2.17 20.04 3.29
C ALA A 220 -1.57 20.56 1.96
N ILE A 221 -0.42 20.04 1.56
CA ILE A 221 0.25 20.39 0.30
C ILE A 221 -0.61 19.96 -0.90
N LEU A 222 -1.10 18.71 -0.88
CA LEU A 222 -1.93 18.18 -1.97
C LEU A 222 -3.23 18.98 -2.15
N PHE A 223 -3.82 19.44 -1.05
CA PHE A 223 -4.98 20.32 -1.09
C PHE A 223 -4.66 21.70 -1.71
N CYS A 224 -3.49 22.30 -1.38
CA CYS A 224 -3.03 23.51 -2.02
C CYS A 224 -2.81 23.32 -3.54
N PHE A 225 -2.22 22.19 -3.94
CA PHE A 225 -2.07 21.84 -5.35
C PHE A 225 -3.40 21.61 -6.04
N LEU A 226 -4.40 21.02 -5.37
CA LEU A 226 -5.74 20.83 -5.92
C LEU A 226 -6.37 22.17 -6.27
N ILE A 227 -6.39 23.11 -5.33
CA ILE A 227 -6.95 24.45 -5.57
C ILE A 227 -6.20 25.12 -6.72
N ARG A 228 -4.86 25.10 -6.70
CA ARG A 228 -4.04 25.72 -7.74
C ARG A 228 -4.25 25.09 -9.11
N SER A 229 -4.37 23.75 -9.18
CA SER A 229 -4.53 23.02 -10.43
C SER A 229 -5.87 23.30 -11.12
N PHE A 230 -6.95 23.50 -10.33
CA PHE A 230 -8.26 23.88 -10.92
C PHE A 230 -8.28 25.30 -11.49
N MET A 231 -7.40 26.18 -11.03
CA MET A 231 -7.28 27.53 -11.57
C MET A 231 -6.45 27.60 -12.86
N LEU A 232 -5.87 26.49 -13.32
CA LEU A 232 -5.05 26.44 -14.53
C LEU A 232 -5.91 26.39 -15.79
N GLU A 233 -5.50 27.15 -16.82
CA GLU A 233 -6.14 27.16 -18.13
C GLU A 233 -6.04 25.76 -18.79
N GLY A 234 -7.16 25.19 -19.17
CA GLY A 234 -7.20 23.86 -19.80
C GLY A 234 -7.25 22.67 -18.83
N SER A 235 -7.24 22.87 -17.51
CA SER A 235 -7.36 21.81 -16.50
C SER A 235 -8.62 20.95 -16.69
N ILE A 236 -9.71 21.56 -17.14
CA ILE A 236 -10.99 20.89 -17.38
C ILE A 236 -10.90 19.80 -18.44
N TYR A 237 -10.03 19.93 -19.44
CA TYR A 237 -9.85 18.89 -20.47
C TYR A 237 -9.23 17.62 -19.88
N GLY A 238 -8.24 17.77 -18.98
CA GLY A 238 -7.68 16.63 -18.26
C GLY A 238 -8.70 15.95 -17.35
N LEU A 239 -9.49 16.72 -16.59
CA LEU A 239 -10.55 16.18 -15.74
C LEU A 239 -11.66 15.50 -16.56
N ARG A 240 -12.05 16.05 -17.70
CA ARG A 240 -12.99 15.41 -18.61
C ARG A 240 -12.47 14.07 -19.11
N HIS A 241 -11.17 14.00 -19.46
CA HIS A 241 -10.53 12.74 -19.85
C HIS A 241 -10.54 11.71 -18.70
N LEU A 242 -10.29 12.15 -17.47
CA LEU A 242 -10.40 11.28 -16.27
C LEU A 242 -11.83 10.73 -16.10
N MET A 243 -12.86 11.55 -16.33
CA MET A 243 -14.26 11.14 -16.15
C MET A 243 -14.81 10.31 -17.30
N THR A 244 -14.08 10.21 -18.42
CA THR A 244 -14.52 9.45 -19.59
C THR A 244 -14.43 7.95 -19.32
N ILE A 245 -15.57 7.25 -19.43
CA ILE A 245 -15.66 5.80 -19.30
C ILE A 245 -15.73 5.18 -20.68
N LYS A 246 -14.71 4.38 -21.04
CA LYS A 246 -14.66 3.64 -22.30
C LYS A 246 -15.13 2.19 -22.05
N ALA A 247 -16.36 1.87 -22.39
CA ALA A 247 -16.94 0.53 -22.16
C ALA A 247 -16.11 -0.61 -22.79
N SER A 248 -15.51 -0.37 -23.98
CA SER A 248 -14.61 -1.32 -24.63
C SER A 248 -13.34 -1.65 -23.82
N ALA A 249 -12.92 -0.79 -22.91
CA ALA A 249 -11.76 -1.07 -22.06
C ALA A 249 -12.10 -2.06 -20.93
N ILE A 250 -13.37 -2.15 -20.48
CA ILE A 250 -13.80 -3.06 -19.40
C ILE A 250 -13.58 -4.52 -19.78
N THR A 251 -13.71 -4.87 -21.04
CA THR A 251 -13.50 -6.23 -21.54
C THR A 251 -12.03 -6.64 -21.64
N SER A 252 -11.10 -5.69 -21.46
CA SER A 252 -9.65 -5.96 -21.52
C SER A 252 -9.14 -6.65 -20.24
N PRO A 253 -8.61 -7.88 -20.31
CA PRO A 253 -8.05 -8.56 -19.14
C PRO A 253 -6.86 -7.83 -18.52
N ILE A 254 -6.11 -7.07 -19.34
CA ILE A 254 -4.95 -6.26 -18.86
C ILE A 254 -5.41 -5.19 -17.87
N LEU A 255 -6.60 -4.58 -18.09
CA LEU A 255 -7.18 -3.61 -17.16
C LEU A 255 -7.40 -4.22 -15.77
N TRP A 256 -8.03 -5.41 -15.72
CA TRP A 256 -8.30 -6.12 -14.46
C TRP A 256 -7.04 -6.53 -13.72
N LYS A 257 -6.03 -7.04 -14.45
CA LYS A 257 -4.70 -7.33 -13.89
C LYS A 257 -4.09 -6.10 -13.25
N ARG A 258 -4.00 -4.99 -14.01
CA ARG A 258 -3.37 -3.76 -13.53
C ARG A 258 -4.11 -3.15 -12.35
N ALA A 259 -5.45 -3.16 -12.39
CA ALA A 259 -6.27 -2.68 -11.28
C ALA A 259 -6.11 -3.57 -10.04
N GLY A 260 -6.10 -4.90 -10.20
CA GLY A 260 -5.88 -5.83 -9.10
C GLY A 260 -4.51 -5.68 -8.45
N THR A 261 -3.45 -5.65 -9.25
CA THR A 261 -2.07 -5.42 -8.74
C THR A 261 -1.98 -4.06 -8.02
N GLN A 262 -2.68 -3.04 -8.52
CA GLN A 262 -2.70 -1.73 -7.88
C GLN A 262 -3.44 -1.72 -6.54
N VAL A 263 -4.46 -2.56 -6.35
CA VAL A 263 -5.12 -2.72 -5.03
C VAL A 263 -4.13 -3.26 -4.01
N PHE A 264 -3.36 -4.30 -4.35
CA PHE A 264 -2.35 -4.84 -3.44
C PHE A 264 -1.28 -3.81 -3.09
N TYR A 265 -0.77 -3.11 -4.09
CA TYR A 265 0.27 -2.11 -3.90
C TYR A 265 -0.20 -0.93 -3.05
N ASN A 266 -1.39 -0.37 -3.36
CA ASN A 266 -1.92 0.77 -2.61
C ASN A 266 -2.31 0.41 -1.18
N MET A 267 -2.86 -0.79 -0.96
CA MET A 267 -3.25 -1.23 0.38
C MET A 267 -2.08 -1.78 1.18
N GLY A 268 -0.94 -2.09 0.55
CA GLY A 268 0.20 -2.70 1.21
C GLY A 268 -0.06 -4.14 1.64
N LEU A 269 -0.88 -4.90 0.89
CA LEU A 269 -1.25 -6.28 1.17
C LEU A 269 -0.13 -7.25 0.83
N GLY A 270 0.05 -8.30 1.65
CA GLY A 270 1.07 -9.33 1.46
C GLY A 270 2.49 -8.92 1.86
N PHE A 271 2.68 -7.68 2.32
CA PHE A 271 3.94 -7.22 2.88
C PHE A 271 4.14 -7.66 4.34
N GLY A 272 3.07 -8.04 5.03
CA GLY A 272 3.10 -8.32 6.45
C GLY A 272 3.26 -7.09 7.34
N SER A 273 3.54 -5.91 6.78
CA SER A 273 3.67 -4.65 7.52
C SER A 273 2.37 -4.26 8.23
N ILE A 274 1.22 -4.47 7.59
CA ILE A 274 -0.10 -4.23 8.21
C ILE A 274 -0.28 -5.10 9.45
N ILE A 275 0.07 -6.39 9.36
CA ILE A 275 0.01 -7.34 10.49
C ILE A 275 0.89 -6.83 11.63
N VAL A 276 2.13 -6.42 11.29
CA VAL A 276 3.10 -5.90 12.24
C VAL A 276 2.61 -4.63 12.93
N LEU A 277 2.17 -3.64 12.19
CA LEU A 277 1.69 -2.36 12.74
C LEU A 277 0.42 -2.54 13.57
N SER A 278 -0.44 -3.49 13.20
CA SER A 278 -1.67 -3.81 13.94
C SER A 278 -1.39 -4.55 15.25
N SER A 279 -0.33 -5.36 15.32
CA SER A 279 0.05 -6.10 16.52
C SER A 279 0.46 -5.21 17.70
N ILE A 280 0.80 -3.96 17.44
CA ILE A 280 1.20 -2.94 18.42
C ILE A 280 0.00 -2.08 18.87
N SER A 281 -1.17 -2.26 18.23
CA SER A 281 -2.36 -1.44 18.48
C SER A 281 -3.20 -1.97 19.66
N LYS A 282 -3.83 -1.05 20.38
CA LYS A 282 -4.87 -1.32 21.39
C LYS A 282 -6.29 -1.12 20.84
N SER A 283 -6.46 -0.90 19.54
CA SER A 283 -7.78 -0.67 18.95
C SER A 283 -8.65 -1.93 19.12
N LYS A 284 -9.90 -1.73 19.53
CA LYS A 284 -10.88 -2.82 19.68
C LYS A 284 -11.76 -3.02 18.44
N ASN A 285 -11.63 -2.18 17.41
CA ASN A 285 -12.53 -2.19 16.25
C ASN A 285 -11.77 -2.25 14.92
N CYS A 286 -11.07 -3.37 14.68
CA CYS A 286 -10.22 -3.54 13.50
C CYS A 286 -10.99 -3.50 12.18
N ALA A 287 -12.28 -3.89 12.15
CA ALA A 287 -13.09 -3.82 10.93
C ALA A 287 -13.35 -2.37 10.51
N GLN A 288 -13.70 -1.52 11.47
CA GLN A 288 -13.87 -0.10 11.22
C GLN A 288 -12.54 0.56 10.84
N ASP A 289 -11.45 0.17 11.51
CA ASP A 289 -10.12 0.70 11.20
C ASP A 289 -9.68 0.32 9.77
N ALA A 290 -9.90 -0.93 9.36
CA ALA A 290 -9.62 -1.39 8.01
C ALA A 290 -10.42 -0.61 6.94
N PHE A 291 -11.71 -0.40 7.20
CA PHE A 291 -12.56 0.41 6.31
C PHE A 291 -12.08 1.86 6.23
N ILE A 292 -11.74 2.49 7.38
CA ILE A 292 -11.25 3.87 7.44
C ILE A 292 -9.94 3.99 6.64
N VAL A 293 -8.99 3.08 6.83
CA VAL A 293 -7.70 3.10 6.10
C VAL A 293 -7.92 2.94 4.60
N ALA A 294 -8.76 1.98 4.18
CA ALA A 294 -9.08 1.77 2.78
C ALA A 294 -9.81 2.99 2.16
N PHE A 295 -10.73 3.60 2.90
CA PHE A 295 -11.45 4.78 2.45
C PHE A 295 -10.53 5.99 2.31
N ILE A 296 -9.67 6.26 3.31
CA ILE A 296 -8.68 7.36 3.22
C ILE A 296 -7.72 7.12 2.04
N ASN A 297 -7.26 5.90 1.83
CA ASN A 297 -6.40 5.57 0.68
C ASN A 297 -7.12 5.82 -0.67
N LEU A 298 -8.38 5.41 -0.80
CA LEU A 298 -9.19 5.66 -1.99
C LEU A 298 -9.35 7.17 -2.26
N VAL A 299 -9.70 7.94 -1.22
CA VAL A 299 -9.85 9.41 -1.32
C VAL A 299 -8.52 10.05 -1.70
N SER A 300 -7.41 9.60 -1.11
CA SER A 300 -6.05 10.10 -1.43
C SER A 300 -5.68 9.85 -2.88
N SER A 301 -5.96 8.64 -3.38
CA SER A 301 -5.71 8.25 -4.77
C SER A 301 -6.55 9.08 -5.75
N LEU A 302 -7.81 9.33 -5.41
CA LEU A 302 -8.69 10.17 -6.23
C LEU A 302 -8.23 11.62 -6.25
N LEU A 303 -7.90 12.17 -5.08
CA LEU A 303 -7.42 13.55 -4.94
C LEU A 303 -6.11 13.78 -5.70
N ALA A 304 -5.14 12.89 -5.56
CA ALA A 304 -3.88 12.93 -6.31
C ALA A 304 -4.13 12.84 -7.83
N THR A 305 -5.03 11.94 -8.25
CA THR A 305 -5.38 11.78 -9.66
C THR A 305 -6.03 13.02 -10.26
N GLN A 306 -6.91 13.68 -9.53
CA GLN A 306 -7.52 14.95 -9.96
C GLN A 306 -6.46 16.04 -10.16
N VAL A 307 -5.52 16.19 -9.21
CA VAL A 307 -4.41 17.14 -9.34
C VAL A 307 -3.58 16.83 -10.57
N VAL A 308 -3.17 15.57 -10.75
CA VAL A 308 -2.33 15.15 -11.87
C VAL A 308 -3.04 15.37 -13.19
N PHE A 309 -4.30 14.95 -13.36
CA PHE A 309 -5.03 15.13 -14.61
C PHE A 309 -5.32 16.60 -14.93
N SER A 310 -5.57 17.45 -13.93
CA SER A 310 -5.71 18.89 -14.13
C SER A 310 -4.40 19.51 -14.65
N VAL A 311 -3.26 19.12 -14.09
CA VAL A 311 -1.93 19.57 -14.53
C VAL A 311 -1.61 19.05 -15.93
N LEU A 312 -1.99 17.81 -16.25
CA LEU A 312 -1.81 17.25 -17.60
C LEU A 312 -2.66 17.97 -18.66
N GLY A 313 -3.91 18.30 -18.32
CA GLY A 313 -4.79 19.09 -19.18
C GLY A 313 -4.20 20.47 -19.47
N PHE A 314 -3.68 21.15 -18.47
CA PHE A 314 -2.95 22.41 -18.60
C PHE A 314 -1.73 22.27 -19.53
N ARG A 315 -0.86 21.26 -19.28
CA ARG A 315 0.31 20.98 -20.10
C ARG A 315 -0.07 20.72 -21.56
N ALA A 316 -1.06 19.86 -21.80
CA ALA A 316 -1.53 19.55 -23.15
C ALA A 316 -2.03 20.79 -23.87
N THR A 317 -2.77 21.67 -23.20
CA THR A 317 -3.27 22.94 -23.76
C THR A 317 -2.12 23.86 -24.14
N MET A 318 -1.09 24.00 -23.27
CA MET A 318 0.11 24.82 -23.55
C MET A 318 0.90 24.24 -24.73
N SER A 319 1.15 22.92 -24.76
CA SER A 319 1.87 22.27 -25.85
C SER A 319 1.12 22.38 -27.19
N THR A 320 -0.21 22.27 -27.19
CA THR A 320 -1.02 22.48 -28.40
C THR A 320 -0.92 23.92 -28.93
N ARG A 321 -0.95 24.91 -28.02
CA ARG A 321 -0.77 26.34 -28.35
C ARG A 321 0.63 26.63 -28.92
N GLU A 322 1.68 26.08 -28.30
CA GLU A 322 3.05 26.24 -28.80
C GLU A 322 3.25 25.58 -30.17
N CYS A 323 2.71 24.36 -30.35
CA CYS A 323 2.71 23.64 -31.62
C CYS A 323 2.02 24.46 -32.73
N SER A 324 0.79 24.95 -32.49
CA SER A 324 0.04 25.78 -33.45
C SER A 324 0.76 27.10 -33.83
N ASN A 325 1.44 27.73 -32.85
CA ASN A 325 2.23 28.95 -33.10
C ASN A 325 3.49 28.68 -33.94
N GLN A 326 4.11 27.50 -33.79
CA GLN A 326 5.27 27.09 -34.59
C GLN A 326 4.87 26.77 -36.06
N ASP A 327 3.72 26.10 -36.28
CA ASP A 327 3.19 25.80 -37.60
C ASP A 327 2.82 27.07 -38.36
N LEU A 328 2.28 28.08 -37.68
CA LEU A 328 2.03 29.40 -38.25
C LEU A 328 3.32 30.12 -38.72
N LYS A 329 4.44 29.92 -38.05
CA LYS A 329 5.75 30.49 -38.39
C LYS A 329 6.49 29.74 -39.50
N LYS A 330 6.28 28.44 -39.59
CA LYS A 330 6.91 27.55 -40.56
C LYS A 330 5.99 27.29 -41.75
N LYS A 331 5.51 28.22 -42.53
CA LYS A 331 4.71 28.06 -43.77
C LYS A 331 5.21 26.95 -44.71
N VAL A 332 5.33 25.72 -44.27
CA VAL A 332 5.67 24.55 -45.08
C VAL A 332 4.63 23.46 -44.80
N LEU A 333 3.82 23.30 -45.81
CA LEU A 333 2.89 22.22 -46.09
C LEU A 333 3.62 20.88 -45.98
N GLU A 334 3.35 20.05 -44.98
CA GLU A 334 3.32 18.58 -45.16
C GLU A 334 3.38 17.74 -43.89
N TYR A 335 3.28 18.33 -42.69
CA TYR A 335 3.17 17.50 -41.46
C TYR A 335 2.22 18.14 -40.45
N VAL A 336 0.93 18.24 -40.79
CA VAL A 336 -0.14 18.75 -39.91
C VAL A 336 -0.82 17.59 -39.22
N SER A 337 -0.13 16.77 -38.44
CA SER A 337 -0.88 15.68 -37.80
C SER A 337 -0.78 15.57 -36.29
N ASP A 338 0.13 16.28 -35.63
CA ASP A 338 0.39 15.98 -34.21
C ASP A 338 0.03 17.08 -33.19
N CYS A 339 -0.56 18.21 -33.62
CA CYS A 339 -1.00 19.27 -32.72
C CYS A 339 -2.38 19.01 -32.08
N ASN A 340 -2.92 17.80 -32.17
CA ASN A 340 -4.18 17.44 -31.54
C ASN A 340 -4.01 17.35 -30.02
N LEU A 341 -4.92 17.99 -29.26
CA LEU A 341 -4.93 18.02 -27.81
C LEU A 341 -4.92 16.61 -27.18
N GLU A 342 -5.65 15.65 -27.77
CA GLU A 342 -5.71 14.27 -27.27
C GLU A 342 -4.36 13.55 -27.43
N ASN A 343 -3.66 13.75 -28.56
CA ASN A 343 -2.33 13.20 -28.78
C ASN A 343 -1.31 13.82 -27.83
N GLN A 344 -1.38 15.14 -27.56
CA GLN A 344 -0.51 15.83 -26.61
C GLN A 344 -0.78 15.38 -25.17
N LEU A 345 -2.03 15.07 -24.80
CA LEU A 345 -2.40 14.54 -23.49
C LEU A 345 -1.80 13.14 -23.26
N LEU A 346 -1.73 12.30 -24.31
CA LEU A 346 -1.22 10.92 -24.25
C LEU A 346 0.30 10.83 -24.43
N ARG A 347 0.95 11.91 -24.90
CA ARG A 347 2.39 11.96 -25.17
C ARG A 347 3.18 11.97 -23.87
N TYR A 348 4.19 11.12 -23.73
CA TYR A 348 5.18 11.07 -22.64
C TYR A 348 4.71 10.65 -21.24
N ILE A 349 3.53 10.06 -21.07
CA ILE A 349 3.02 9.80 -19.74
C ILE A 349 2.99 8.30 -19.45
N LYS A 350 4.10 7.78 -19.01
CA LYS A 350 4.16 6.37 -18.57
C LYS A 350 5.18 6.22 -17.46
N GLY A 351 4.71 5.79 -16.29
CA GLY A 351 5.58 5.52 -15.16
C GLY A 351 6.09 6.79 -14.46
N PRO A 352 7.36 6.81 -14.03
CA PRO A 352 7.96 7.92 -13.29
C PRO A 352 8.02 9.23 -14.07
N ASP A 353 8.05 9.17 -15.42
CA ASP A 353 8.09 10.35 -16.29
C ASP A 353 6.95 11.33 -16.02
N LEU A 354 5.83 10.83 -15.48
CA LEU A 354 4.70 11.65 -15.09
C LEU A 354 5.08 12.73 -14.07
N VAL A 355 5.85 12.37 -13.04
CA VAL A 355 6.27 13.29 -11.97
C VAL A 355 7.48 14.10 -12.39
N PHE A 356 8.51 13.45 -12.89
CA PHE A 356 9.82 14.06 -13.10
C PHE A 356 9.93 14.84 -14.42
N ILE A 357 9.04 14.60 -15.37
CA ILE A 357 8.95 15.36 -16.61
C ILE A 357 7.70 16.22 -16.61
N ALA A 358 6.51 15.58 -16.68
CA ALA A 358 5.27 16.31 -16.95
C ALA A 358 4.87 17.26 -15.82
N PHE A 359 4.97 16.81 -14.58
CA PHE A 359 4.62 17.64 -13.43
C PHE A 359 5.69 18.71 -13.15
N ALA A 360 6.98 18.35 -13.27
CA ALA A 360 8.08 19.29 -13.13
C ALA A 360 7.98 20.40 -14.18
N GLU A 361 7.69 20.07 -15.44
CA GLU A 361 7.47 21.05 -16.53
C GLU A 361 6.28 21.98 -16.23
N ALA A 362 5.15 21.43 -15.76
CA ALA A 362 3.99 22.25 -15.43
C ALA A 362 4.27 23.24 -14.29
N ILE A 363 5.04 22.84 -13.28
CA ILE A 363 5.43 23.72 -12.18
C ILE A 363 6.22 24.94 -12.69
N THR A 364 7.05 24.83 -13.74
CA THR A 364 7.80 25.96 -14.28
C THR A 364 6.91 27.09 -14.79
N LYS A 365 5.69 26.78 -15.18
CA LYS A 365 4.69 27.75 -15.67
C LYS A 365 3.88 28.41 -14.54
N PHE A 366 4.09 28.00 -13.28
CA PHE A 366 3.40 28.62 -12.14
C PHE A 366 4.13 29.90 -11.70
N SER A 367 3.35 30.89 -11.27
CA SER A 367 3.93 32.05 -10.58
C SER A 367 4.58 31.58 -9.27
N GLY A 368 5.85 31.91 -9.06
CA GLY A 368 6.62 31.41 -7.91
C GLY A 368 7.03 29.95 -8.05
N SER A 369 7.43 29.52 -9.24
CA SER A 369 7.79 28.14 -9.55
C SER A 369 8.78 27.47 -8.59
N PRO A 370 9.83 28.14 -8.03
CA PRO A 370 10.71 27.52 -7.05
C PRO A 370 10.00 27.11 -5.77
N PHE A 371 9.10 27.94 -5.26
CA PHE A 371 8.29 27.62 -4.07
C PHE A 371 7.44 26.36 -4.30
N TRP A 372 6.71 26.30 -5.41
CA TRP A 372 5.87 25.15 -5.75
C TRP A 372 6.69 23.87 -5.96
N SER A 373 7.89 24.00 -6.54
CA SER A 373 8.80 22.88 -6.72
C SER A 373 9.30 22.32 -5.38
N VAL A 374 9.76 23.20 -4.48
CA VAL A 374 10.25 22.79 -3.15
C VAL A 374 9.18 22.06 -2.37
N ILE A 375 7.96 22.60 -2.26
CA ILE A 375 6.89 21.95 -1.50
C ILE A 375 6.42 20.63 -2.15
N PHE A 376 6.43 20.53 -3.48
CA PHE A 376 6.08 19.32 -4.20
C PHE A 376 7.05 18.18 -3.93
N PHE A 377 8.34 18.39 -4.13
CA PHE A 377 9.35 17.37 -3.91
C PHE A 377 9.53 17.04 -2.42
N LEU A 378 9.36 18.02 -1.52
CA LEU A 378 9.32 17.78 -0.08
C LEU A 378 8.15 16.87 0.31
N MET A 379 6.96 17.11 -0.25
CA MET A 379 5.80 16.24 -0.07
C MET A 379 6.09 14.82 -0.56
N PHE A 380 6.70 14.68 -1.74
CA PHE A 380 7.00 13.39 -2.35
C PHE A 380 8.01 12.59 -1.52
N ILE A 381 9.08 13.25 -1.02
CA ILE A 381 10.06 12.64 -0.10
C ILE A 381 9.38 12.17 1.18
N ASN A 382 8.53 12.99 1.74
CA ASN A 382 7.84 12.68 3.00
C ASN A 382 6.94 11.44 2.87
N LEU A 383 6.17 11.33 1.80
CA LEU A 383 5.38 10.13 1.47
C LEU A 383 6.28 8.90 1.25
N GLY A 384 7.41 9.07 0.56
CA GLY A 384 8.37 8.00 0.34
C GLY A 384 8.97 7.47 1.64
N LEU A 385 9.38 8.36 2.54
CA LEU A 385 9.96 7.98 3.84
C LEU A 385 8.94 7.25 4.74
N SER A 386 7.67 7.71 4.79
CA SER A 386 6.65 7.06 5.63
C SER A 386 6.39 5.61 5.23
N THR A 387 6.25 5.35 3.94
CA THR A 387 6.09 3.98 3.41
C THR A 387 7.34 3.13 3.66
N SER A 388 8.54 3.71 3.48
CA SER A 388 9.81 2.98 3.67
C SER A 388 10.04 2.56 5.12
N VAL A 389 9.64 3.40 6.09
CA VAL A 389 9.67 3.03 7.51
C VAL A 389 8.72 1.85 7.79
N GLY A 390 7.53 1.85 7.19
CA GLY A 390 6.59 0.73 7.29
C GLY A 390 7.15 -0.57 6.68
N LEU A 391 7.83 -0.49 5.53
CA LEU A 391 8.53 -1.63 4.93
C LEU A 391 9.65 -2.15 5.84
N MET A 392 10.45 -1.27 6.44
CA MET A 392 11.49 -1.65 7.40
C MET A 392 10.92 -2.38 8.61
N GLN A 393 9.78 -1.94 9.15
CA GLN A 393 9.11 -2.65 10.24
C GLN A 393 8.61 -4.04 9.81
N GLY A 394 8.12 -4.16 8.57
CA GLY A 394 7.72 -5.43 7.96
C GLY A 394 8.88 -6.41 7.76
N ILE A 395 10.12 -5.93 7.66
CA ILE A 395 11.32 -6.76 7.62
C ILE A 395 11.80 -7.11 9.02
N LEU A 396 12.00 -6.09 9.87
CA LEU A 396 12.69 -6.22 11.16
C LEU A 396 11.93 -7.10 12.13
N ILE A 397 10.64 -6.84 12.31
CA ILE A 397 9.87 -7.45 13.40
C ILE A 397 9.66 -8.95 13.19
N PRO A 398 9.27 -9.46 12.01
CA PRO A 398 9.17 -10.89 11.79
C PRO A 398 10.51 -11.63 11.91
N LEU A 399 11.61 -11.00 11.50
CA LEU A 399 12.95 -11.59 11.64
C LEU A 399 13.39 -11.67 13.10
N LEU A 400 13.21 -10.60 13.88
CA LEU A 400 13.52 -10.57 15.31
C LEU A 400 12.67 -11.59 16.10
N TYR A 401 11.44 -11.84 15.64
CA TYR A 401 10.57 -12.85 16.24
C TYR A 401 11.05 -14.27 15.93
N ASN A 402 11.39 -14.57 14.68
CA ASN A 402 11.87 -15.89 14.26
C ASN A 402 13.25 -16.23 14.84
N PHE A 403 14.09 -15.21 15.08
CA PHE A 403 15.44 -15.35 15.62
C PHE A 403 15.62 -14.58 16.94
N PRO A 404 15.17 -15.14 18.08
CA PRO A 404 15.21 -14.44 19.39
C PRO A 404 16.60 -13.98 19.81
N SER A 405 17.65 -14.65 19.33
CA SER A 405 19.06 -14.25 19.60
C SER A 405 19.40 -12.86 19.08
N LEU A 406 18.67 -12.35 18.07
CA LEU A 406 18.85 -11.03 17.50
C LEU A 406 18.13 -9.92 18.27
N GLN A 407 17.21 -10.26 19.18
CA GLN A 407 16.42 -9.25 19.91
C GLN A 407 17.30 -8.34 20.78
N ASN A 408 18.37 -8.87 21.38
CA ASN A 408 19.31 -8.09 22.18
C ASN A 408 20.11 -7.08 21.35
N TYR A 409 20.18 -7.27 20.04
CA TYR A 409 20.92 -6.44 19.10
C TYR A 409 20.01 -5.76 18.06
N SER A 410 18.76 -5.50 18.42
CA SER A 410 17.73 -4.97 17.49
C SER A 410 18.16 -3.69 16.77
N LEU A 411 18.85 -2.78 17.46
CA LEU A 411 19.38 -1.55 16.88
C LEU A 411 20.47 -1.84 15.84
N ALA A 412 21.46 -2.66 16.18
CA ALA A 412 22.51 -3.05 15.24
C ALA A 412 21.93 -3.79 14.02
N PHE A 413 20.92 -4.64 14.25
CA PHE A 413 20.24 -5.37 13.19
C PHE A 413 19.47 -4.45 12.25
N SER A 414 18.81 -3.40 12.75
CA SER A 414 18.17 -2.36 11.95
C SER A 414 19.16 -1.63 11.04
N VAL A 415 20.34 -1.28 11.60
CA VAL A 415 21.41 -0.64 10.82
C VAL A 415 21.95 -1.59 9.74
N ILE A 416 22.20 -2.86 10.07
CA ILE A 416 22.70 -3.87 9.14
C ILE A 416 21.73 -4.04 7.96
N ILE A 417 20.43 -4.20 8.22
CA ILE A 417 19.42 -4.33 7.17
C ILE A 417 19.37 -3.07 6.31
N GLY A 418 19.40 -1.88 6.93
CA GLY A 418 19.42 -0.61 6.19
C GLY A 418 20.66 -0.47 5.30
N CYS A 419 21.85 -0.81 5.81
CA CYS A 419 23.09 -0.81 5.02
C CYS A 419 23.04 -1.83 3.87
N LEU A 420 22.53 -3.03 4.12
CA LEU A 420 22.36 -4.07 3.10
C LEU A 420 21.41 -3.59 1.99
N SER A 421 20.27 -3.02 2.38
CA SER A 421 19.31 -2.47 1.42
C SER A 421 19.88 -1.30 0.61
N PHE A 422 20.69 -0.42 1.25
CA PHE A 422 21.42 0.64 0.55
C PHE A 422 22.39 0.06 -0.48
N LEU A 423 23.22 -0.92 -0.09
CA LEU A 423 24.18 -1.55 -1.01
C LEU A 423 23.49 -2.21 -2.21
N CYS A 424 22.39 -2.94 -1.98
CA CYS A 424 21.59 -3.49 -3.07
C CYS A 424 20.94 -2.38 -3.91
N GLY A 425 20.54 -1.27 -3.28
CA GLY A 425 19.94 -0.09 -3.94
C GLY A 425 20.89 0.66 -4.87
N LEU A 426 22.21 0.49 -4.73
CA LEU A 426 23.21 1.08 -5.63
C LEU A 426 23.04 0.64 -7.09
N LEU A 427 22.45 -0.52 -7.32
CA LEU A 427 22.11 -0.99 -8.66
C LEU A 427 21.25 0.03 -9.43
N PHE A 428 20.33 0.71 -8.75
CA PHE A 428 19.41 1.68 -9.34
C PHE A 428 20.01 3.08 -9.50
N THR A 429 21.17 3.35 -8.92
CA THR A 429 21.90 4.61 -9.10
C THR A 429 22.83 4.59 -10.30
N GLN A 430 22.94 3.46 -11.01
CA GLN A 430 23.68 3.35 -12.26
C GLN A 430 22.92 4.05 -13.40
N ARG A 431 23.63 4.39 -14.47
CA ARG A 431 23.04 4.99 -15.66
C ARG A 431 22.00 4.10 -16.35
N SER A 432 22.09 2.78 -16.21
CA SER A 432 21.08 1.79 -16.62
C SER A 432 20.01 1.53 -15.55
N GLY A 433 20.07 2.21 -14.39
CA GLY A 433 19.24 1.95 -13.21
C GLY A 433 17.74 2.01 -13.46
N LEU A 434 17.27 2.86 -14.39
CA LEU A 434 15.85 2.95 -14.77
C LEU A 434 15.32 1.62 -15.35
N TYR A 435 16.16 0.88 -16.08
CA TYR A 435 15.77 -0.38 -16.69
C TYR A 435 15.74 -1.51 -15.66
N PHE A 436 16.68 -1.51 -14.70
CA PHE A 436 16.63 -2.40 -13.55
C PHE A 436 15.42 -2.13 -12.66
N LEU A 437 15.05 -0.86 -12.49
CA LEU A 437 13.85 -0.48 -11.74
C LEU A 437 12.59 -1.12 -12.35
N THR A 438 12.42 -1.00 -13.66
CA THR A 438 11.29 -1.60 -14.38
C THR A 438 11.28 -3.12 -14.26
N LEU A 439 12.43 -3.76 -14.32
CA LEU A 439 12.59 -5.20 -14.11
C LEU A 439 12.14 -5.62 -12.70
N PHE A 440 12.62 -4.92 -11.66
CA PHE A 440 12.23 -5.23 -10.28
C PHE A 440 10.75 -4.96 -10.02
N ASP A 441 10.20 -3.86 -10.52
CA ASP A 441 8.78 -3.54 -10.36
C ASP A 441 7.87 -4.60 -11.02
N GLU A 442 8.28 -5.17 -12.15
CA GLU A 442 7.52 -6.20 -12.85
C GLU A 442 7.65 -7.58 -12.19
N PHE A 443 8.89 -8.02 -11.86
CA PHE A 443 9.17 -9.39 -11.42
C PHE A 443 9.16 -9.54 -9.89
N ALA A 444 9.64 -8.57 -9.11
CA ALA A 444 9.72 -8.70 -7.67
C ALA A 444 8.42 -8.32 -6.95
N LEU A 445 7.54 -7.52 -7.59
CA LEU A 445 6.31 -7.03 -6.97
C LEU A 445 5.07 -7.81 -7.44
N SER A 446 4.80 -7.84 -8.74
CA SER A 446 3.48 -8.22 -9.27
C SER A 446 3.11 -9.68 -8.95
N LEU A 447 3.93 -10.63 -9.35
CA LEU A 447 3.65 -12.06 -9.21
C LEU A 447 3.90 -12.57 -7.78
N PRO A 448 5.05 -12.25 -7.13
CA PRO A 448 5.30 -12.71 -5.77
C PRO A 448 4.25 -12.25 -4.77
N LEU A 449 3.87 -10.96 -4.83
CA LEU A 449 2.87 -10.39 -3.93
C LEU A 449 1.52 -11.10 -4.07
N LEU A 450 1.09 -11.36 -5.31
CA LEU A 450 -0.16 -12.05 -5.58
C LEU A 450 -0.14 -13.50 -5.03
N ILE A 451 0.99 -14.19 -5.15
CA ILE A 451 1.18 -15.54 -4.60
C ILE A 451 1.12 -15.50 -3.06
N VAL A 452 1.85 -14.58 -2.43
CA VAL A 452 1.85 -14.44 -0.96
C VAL A 452 0.44 -14.19 -0.45
N VAL A 453 -0.28 -13.20 -1.01
CA VAL A 453 -1.65 -12.84 -0.60
C VAL A 453 -2.63 -14.02 -0.81
N LEU A 454 -2.47 -14.78 -1.90
CA LEU A 454 -3.29 -15.98 -2.13
C LEU A 454 -3.05 -17.04 -1.05
N PHE A 455 -1.78 -17.30 -0.70
CA PHE A 455 -1.45 -18.24 0.37
C PHE A 455 -1.91 -17.76 1.75
N GLU A 456 -1.83 -16.46 2.04
CA GLU A 456 -2.37 -15.83 3.25
C GLU A 456 -3.89 -16.06 3.34
N ASN A 457 -4.61 -15.72 2.28
CA ASN A 457 -6.05 -15.88 2.23
C ASN A 457 -6.47 -17.37 2.38
N ILE A 458 -5.84 -18.29 1.65
CA ILE A 458 -6.11 -19.73 1.77
C ILE A 458 -5.80 -20.22 3.19
N SER A 459 -4.71 -19.77 3.78
CA SER A 459 -4.32 -20.17 5.14
C SER A 459 -5.36 -19.77 6.19
N VAL A 460 -5.92 -18.59 6.08
CA VAL A 460 -6.92 -18.07 7.04
C VAL A 460 -8.33 -18.60 6.71
N ALA A 461 -8.74 -18.55 5.45
CA ALA A 461 -10.11 -18.87 5.08
C ALA A 461 -10.41 -20.38 5.05
N TRP A 462 -9.39 -21.20 4.70
CA TRP A 462 -9.60 -22.65 4.47
C TRP A 462 -8.85 -23.52 5.48
N ILE A 463 -7.57 -23.24 5.78
CA ILE A 463 -6.78 -24.07 6.73
C ILE A 463 -7.21 -23.76 8.16
N TYR A 464 -7.29 -22.49 8.54
CA TYR A 464 -7.78 -22.09 9.87
C TYR A 464 -9.31 -22.17 9.96
N GLY A 465 -9.97 -21.78 8.89
CA GLY A 465 -11.42 -21.73 8.73
C GLY A 465 -11.99 -20.33 8.99
N ALA A 466 -12.59 -19.74 7.94
CA ALA A 466 -13.14 -18.38 8.00
C ALA A 466 -14.15 -18.19 9.14
N LYS A 467 -15.02 -19.19 9.38
CA LYS A 467 -16.01 -19.14 10.48
C LYS A 467 -15.36 -19.12 11.86
N ARG A 468 -14.31 -19.94 12.05
CA ARG A 468 -13.55 -19.96 13.32
C ARG A 468 -12.83 -18.63 13.54
N PHE A 469 -12.21 -18.10 12.49
CA PHE A 469 -11.54 -16.78 12.51
C PHE A 469 -12.51 -15.67 12.90
N MET A 470 -13.71 -15.62 12.29
CA MET A 470 -14.75 -14.63 12.62
C MET A 470 -15.29 -14.77 14.05
N ASN A 471 -15.46 -15.99 14.55
CA ASN A 471 -15.89 -16.23 15.93
C ASN A 471 -14.84 -15.75 16.94
N GLU A 472 -13.55 -16.06 16.72
CA GLU A 472 -12.47 -15.57 17.59
C GLU A 472 -12.37 -14.04 17.57
N MET A 473 -12.62 -13.41 16.42
CA MET A 473 -12.69 -11.96 16.31
C MET A 473 -13.89 -11.39 17.06
N TRP A 474 -15.02 -12.09 17.06
CA TRP A 474 -16.17 -11.70 17.87
C TRP A 474 -15.84 -11.78 19.37
N ASP A 475 -15.28 -12.89 19.81
CA ASP A 475 -14.95 -13.09 21.24
C ASP A 475 -13.93 -12.05 21.75
N LEU A 476 -12.96 -11.66 20.90
CA LEU A 476 -11.93 -10.69 21.27
C LEU A 476 -12.37 -9.23 21.18
N LEU A 477 -13.17 -8.87 20.19
CA LEU A 477 -13.46 -7.48 19.86
C LEU A 477 -14.93 -7.12 20.07
N GLY A 478 -15.81 -8.09 20.33
CA GLY A 478 -17.24 -7.88 20.52
C GLY A 478 -17.99 -7.44 19.24
N LEU A 479 -17.42 -7.71 18.06
CA LEU A 479 -17.95 -7.26 16.78
C LEU A 479 -18.75 -8.36 16.09
N ASN A 480 -20.04 -8.08 15.84
CA ASN A 480 -20.87 -8.93 14.98
C ASN A 480 -20.46 -8.74 13.51
N PHE A 481 -19.86 -9.77 12.93
CA PHE A 481 -19.54 -9.77 11.51
C PHE A 481 -20.73 -10.29 10.69
N SER A 482 -21.04 -9.56 9.61
CA SER A 482 -22.05 -10.01 8.64
C SER A 482 -21.57 -11.26 7.91
N LEU A 483 -22.48 -12.17 7.59
CA LEU A 483 -22.29 -13.33 6.72
C LEU A 483 -21.59 -12.96 5.39
N MET A 484 -21.77 -11.71 4.95
CA MET A 484 -21.14 -11.18 3.75
C MET A 484 -19.59 -11.16 3.86
N HIS A 485 -19.03 -10.80 5.02
CA HIS A 485 -17.56 -10.79 5.21
C HIS A 485 -16.97 -12.19 5.14
N GLU A 486 -17.66 -13.18 5.73
CA GLU A 486 -17.26 -14.59 5.65
C GLU A 486 -17.31 -15.08 4.19
N CYS A 487 -18.38 -14.77 3.47
CA CYS A 487 -18.55 -15.15 2.07
C CYS A 487 -17.48 -14.51 1.17
N LEU A 488 -17.20 -13.22 1.34
CA LEU A 488 -16.16 -12.50 0.59
C LEU A 488 -14.79 -13.15 0.81
N LEU A 489 -14.40 -13.38 2.06
CA LEU A 489 -13.07 -13.89 2.39
C LEU A 489 -12.88 -15.34 1.96
N ARG A 490 -13.95 -16.17 2.06
CA ARG A 490 -13.87 -17.61 1.82
C ARG A 490 -14.01 -18.00 0.36
N TYR A 491 -14.83 -17.28 -0.42
CA TYR A 491 -15.18 -17.68 -1.78
C TYR A 491 -14.78 -16.62 -2.83
N VAL A 492 -15.19 -15.38 -2.64
CA VAL A 492 -15.02 -14.34 -3.68
C VAL A 492 -13.56 -13.95 -3.84
N THR A 493 -12.90 -13.61 -2.74
CA THR A 493 -11.50 -13.15 -2.75
C THR A 493 -10.55 -14.20 -3.34
N PRO A 494 -10.54 -15.48 -2.91
CA PRO A 494 -9.60 -16.46 -3.47
C PRO A 494 -9.86 -16.76 -4.94
N VAL A 495 -11.12 -16.70 -5.40
CA VAL A 495 -11.44 -16.89 -6.83
C VAL A 495 -10.88 -15.75 -7.66
N ILE A 496 -11.06 -14.49 -7.23
CA ILE A 496 -10.49 -13.33 -7.92
C ILE A 496 -8.96 -13.44 -7.95
N LEU A 497 -8.33 -13.75 -6.82
CA LEU A 497 -6.88 -13.94 -6.71
C LEU A 497 -6.36 -15.02 -7.66
N LEU A 498 -7.05 -16.14 -7.74
CA LEU A 498 -6.70 -17.24 -8.63
C LEU A 498 -6.82 -16.85 -10.11
N ILE A 499 -7.88 -16.15 -10.50
CA ILE A 499 -8.04 -15.65 -11.87
C ILE A 499 -6.91 -14.69 -12.22
N LEU A 500 -6.59 -13.75 -11.33
CA LEU A 500 -5.48 -12.82 -11.53
C LEU A 500 -4.14 -13.54 -11.62
N LEU A 501 -3.92 -14.58 -10.83
CA LEU A 501 -2.70 -15.38 -10.86
C LEU A 501 -2.56 -16.14 -12.18
N ILE A 502 -3.60 -16.83 -12.62
CA ILE A 502 -3.61 -17.57 -13.89
C ILE A 502 -3.32 -16.61 -15.06
N TYR A 503 -3.96 -15.44 -15.05
CA TYR A 503 -3.73 -14.44 -16.10
C TYR A 503 -2.29 -13.90 -16.09
N ASN A 504 -1.74 -13.59 -14.90
CA ASN A 504 -0.33 -13.15 -14.79
C ASN A 504 0.65 -14.21 -15.30
N LEU A 505 0.45 -15.46 -14.94
CA LEU A 505 1.29 -16.57 -15.40
C LEU A 505 1.16 -16.78 -16.91
N SER A 506 -0.05 -16.73 -17.46
CA SER A 506 -0.28 -16.88 -18.90
C SER A 506 0.37 -15.75 -19.70
N GLU A 507 0.29 -14.51 -19.22
CA GLU A 507 0.93 -13.38 -19.89
C GLU A 507 2.45 -13.50 -19.86
N MET A 508 3.03 -13.94 -18.73
CA MET A 508 4.48 -14.14 -18.58
C MET A 508 5.00 -15.25 -19.47
N LEU A 509 4.20 -16.32 -19.70
CA LEU A 509 4.57 -17.44 -20.56
C LEU A 509 4.38 -17.14 -22.05
N LEU A 510 3.37 -16.34 -22.42
CA LEU A 510 3.01 -16.10 -23.83
C LEU A 510 3.71 -14.89 -24.43
N LYS A 511 4.08 -13.90 -23.61
CA LYS A 511 4.73 -12.66 -24.08
C LYS A 511 6.17 -12.62 -23.61
N SER A 512 7.08 -12.35 -24.54
CA SER A 512 8.47 -12.02 -24.19
C SER A 512 8.48 -10.72 -23.37
N PRO A 513 9.06 -10.71 -22.17
CA PRO A 513 9.17 -9.52 -21.36
C PRO A 513 10.04 -8.48 -22.08
N SER A 514 9.57 -7.21 -22.05
CA SER A 514 10.21 -6.11 -22.77
C SER A 514 10.22 -4.85 -21.90
N TYR A 515 11.21 -4.00 -22.11
CA TYR A 515 11.36 -2.73 -21.41
C TYR A 515 11.47 -1.57 -22.37
N ARG A 516 11.27 -0.34 -21.88
CA ARG A 516 11.47 0.86 -22.65
C ARG A 516 12.86 1.39 -22.46
N ALA A 517 13.58 1.47 -23.54
CA ALA A 517 14.91 2.05 -23.63
C ALA A 517 14.83 3.47 -24.19
N TRP A 518 15.65 4.37 -23.68
CA TRP A 518 15.81 5.71 -24.23
C TRP A 518 16.85 5.69 -25.36
N ASP A 519 16.41 6.05 -26.57
CA ASP A 519 17.32 6.19 -27.69
C ASP A 519 17.78 7.66 -27.80
N LYS A 520 19.07 7.88 -27.55
CA LYS A 520 19.69 9.21 -27.64
C LYS A 520 19.75 9.78 -29.05
N ARG A 521 19.66 8.92 -30.09
CA ARG A 521 19.75 9.35 -31.49
C ARG A 521 18.41 9.85 -32.01
N SER A 522 17.34 9.12 -31.69
CA SER A 522 15.98 9.47 -32.12
C SER A 522 15.22 10.35 -31.13
N PHE A 523 15.79 10.59 -29.92
CA PHE A 523 15.16 11.32 -28.80
C PHE A 523 13.78 10.76 -28.43
N THR A 524 13.60 9.45 -28.57
CA THR A 524 12.35 8.74 -28.29
C THR A 524 12.61 7.50 -27.45
N THR A 525 11.54 6.97 -26.84
CA THR A 525 11.61 5.68 -26.15
C THR A 525 11.27 4.55 -27.11
N SER A 526 12.15 3.57 -27.26
CA SER A 526 11.95 2.32 -28.00
C SER A 526 11.61 1.17 -27.04
N VAL A 527 10.89 0.17 -27.53
CA VAL A 527 10.59 -1.05 -26.76
C VAL A 527 11.60 -2.13 -27.16
N LEU A 528 12.44 -2.55 -26.21
CA LEU A 528 13.43 -3.60 -26.41
C LEU A 528 13.07 -4.84 -25.60
N PRO A 529 13.35 -6.05 -26.11
CA PRO A 529 13.23 -7.28 -25.31
C PRO A 529 14.30 -7.32 -24.25
N TYR A 530 13.99 -7.91 -23.08
CA TYR A 530 15.02 -8.16 -22.06
C TYR A 530 16.02 -9.22 -22.55
N PRO A 531 17.32 -9.05 -22.28
CA PRO A 531 18.30 -10.08 -22.51
C PRO A 531 18.06 -11.30 -21.59
N THR A 532 18.53 -12.46 -22.00
CA THR A 532 18.28 -13.74 -21.29
C THR A 532 18.70 -13.72 -19.83
N TRP A 533 19.83 -13.07 -19.51
CA TRP A 533 20.31 -12.95 -18.15
C TRP A 533 19.37 -12.09 -17.27
N ALA A 534 18.74 -11.05 -17.83
CA ALA A 534 17.80 -10.20 -17.10
C ALA A 534 16.49 -10.95 -16.80
N VAL A 535 16.02 -11.78 -17.75
CA VAL A 535 14.87 -12.67 -17.52
C VAL A 535 15.19 -13.72 -16.45
N PHE A 536 16.41 -14.27 -16.46
CA PHE A 536 16.86 -15.19 -15.42
C PHE A 536 16.91 -14.49 -14.04
N LEU A 537 17.46 -13.27 -13.98
CA LEU A 537 17.47 -12.45 -12.76
C LEU A 537 16.05 -12.21 -12.24
N GLY A 538 15.13 -11.78 -13.11
CA GLY A 538 13.72 -11.56 -12.74
C GLY A 538 13.05 -12.83 -12.22
N SER A 539 13.24 -13.96 -12.89
CA SER A 539 12.72 -15.25 -12.44
C SER A 539 13.32 -15.69 -11.09
N SER A 540 14.60 -15.40 -10.85
CA SER A 540 15.24 -15.68 -9.56
C SER A 540 14.67 -14.81 -8.42
N LEU A 541 14.29 -13.56 -8.69
CA LEU A 541 13.63 -12.69 -7.71
C LEU A 541 12.25 -13.25 -7.28
N ILE A 542 11.48 -13.77 -8.24
CA ILE A 542 10.21 -14.45 -7.95
C ILE A 542 10.46 -15.67 -7.06
N LEU A 543 11.39 -16.53 -7.44
CA LEU A 543 11.71 -17.74 -6.69
C LEU A 543 12.19 -17.41 -5.27
N LEU A 544 13.07 -16.42 -5.13
CA LEU A 544 13.60 -15.96 -3.83
C LEU A 544 12.48 -15.49 -2.89
N SER A 545 11.48 -14.80 -3.42
CA SER A 545 10.33 -14.31 -2.64
C SER A 545 9.44 -15.46 -2.15
N ILE A 546 9.26 -16.51 -2.96
CA ILE A 546 8.35 -17.63 -2.66
C ILE A 546 9.07 -18.75 -1.90
N LEU A 547 10.39 -18.85 -2.01
CA LEU A 547 11.21 -19.91 -1.42
C LEU A 547 10.91 -20.17 0.07
N PRO A 548 10.76 -19.16 0.95
CA PRO A 548 10.44 -19.40 2.35
C PRO A 548 9.12 -20.16 2.56
N ILE A 549 8.11 -19.91 1.71
CA ILE A 549 6.82 -20.65 1.75
C ILE A 549 7.07 -22.11 1.41
N LEU A 550 7.79 -22.39 0.32
CA LEU A 550 8.09 -23.75 -0.11
C LEU A 550 8.88 -24.52 0.95
N VAL A 551 9.92 -23.89 1.53
CA VAL A 551 10.70 -24.48 2.62
C VAL A 551 9.83 -24.73 3.84
N GLY A 552 8.92 -23.83 4.20
CA GLY A 552 7.98 -23.99 5.30
C GLY A 552 7.03 -25.18 5.11
N LEU A 553 6.48 -25.34 3.91
CA LEU A 553 5.58 -26.45 3.56
C LEU A 553 6.29 -27.81 3.62
N LEU A 554 7.57 -27.86 3.21
CA LEU A 554 8.38 -29.10 3.24
C LEU A 554 8.91 -29.43 4.65
N LYS A 555 9.40 -28.40 5.38
CA LYS A 555 9.93 -28.54 6.75
C LYS A 555 9.00 -27.86 7.73
N GLY A 556 8.04 -28.55 8.31
CA GLY A 556 7.23 -28.00 9.39
C GLY A 556 8.11 -27.54 10.58
N SER A 557 7.69 -26.47 11.26
CA SER A 557 8.35 -26.03 12.49
C SER A 557 8.26 -27.12 13.58
N LYS A 558 9.41 -27.44 14.20
CA LYS A 558 9.48 -28.45 15.26
C LYS A 558 8.99 -27.93 16.62
N LYS A 559 8.68 -26.65 16.74
CA LYS A 559 8.22 -26.02 17.99
C LYS A 559 6.90 -25.29 17.75
N PRO A 560 5.78 -25.76 18.32
CA PRO A 560 4.64 -24.87 18.52
C PRO A 560 5.07 -23.82 19.53
N ILE A 561 5.11 -22.56 19.10
CA ILE A 561 5.36 -21.45 20.00
C ILE A 561 4.04 -21.25 20.75
N ILE A 562 3.95 -21.79 21.94
CA ILE A 562 2.86 -21.52 22.87
C ILE A 562 3.11 -20.11 23.38
N LEU A 563 2.37 -19.12 22.86
CA LEU A 563 2.30 -17.81 23.49
C LEU A 563 1.55 -17.96 24.81
N PRO A 564 2.08 -17.43 25.93
CA PRO A 564 1.33 -17.39 27.17
C PRO A 564 0.13 -16.46 26.99
N LEU A 565 -1.06 -16.97 27.25
CA LEU A 565 -2.30 -16.19 27.33
C LEU A 565 -2.18 -15.13 28.44
N PRO A 566 -2.83 -13.95 28.27
CA PRO A 566 -2.92 -12.96 29.33
C PRO A 566 -3.57 -13.59 30.57
N LYS A 567 -2.98 -13.33 31.74
CA LYS A 567 -3.43 -13.82 33.04
C LYS A 567 -4.68 -13.08 33.55
N ASP A 568 -5.74 -13.02 32.78
CA ASP A 568 -7.04 -12.71 33.36
C ASP A 568 -7.74 -14.04 33.67
N SER A 569 -7.79 -14.37 34.93
CA SER A 569 -8.29 -15.64 35.46
C SER A 569 -9.74 -15.99 35.09
N SER A 570 -10.52 -15.03 34.64
CA SER A 570 -11.88 -15.23 34.12
C SER A 570 -11.93 -15.70 32.64
N LEU A 571 -10.92 -15.33 31.84
CA LEU A 571 -10.82 -15.77 30.44
C LEU A 571 -10.23 -17.17 30.29
N GLN A 572 -9.38 -17.60 31.24
CA GLN A 572 -8.80 -18.95 31.23
C GLN A 572 -9.84 -20.07 31.41
N LEU A 573 -10.88 -19.84 32.24
CA LEU A 573 -11.92 -20.85 32.45
C LEU A 573 -12.82 -21.02 31.20
N SER A 574 -13.09 -19.96 30.44
CA SER A 574 -13.92 -20.05 29.23
C SER A 574 -13.17 -20.66 28.05
N LEU A 575 -11.84 -20.42 27.94
CA LEU A 575 -11.02 -20.96 26.85
C LEU A 575 -10.69 -22.45 27.02
N THR A 576 -10.47 -22.92 28.26
CA THR A 576 -10.26 -24.36 28.53
C THR A 576 -11.54 -25.18 28.29
N SER A 577 -12.70 -24.59 28.54
CA SER A 577 -13.99 -25.23 28.25
C SER A 577 -14.33 -25.31 26.76
N SER A 578 -13.88 -24.33 25.96
CA SER A 578 -14.15 -24.29 24.50
C SER A 578 -13.21 -25.15 23.65
N TYR A 579 -12.01 -25.47 24.13
CA TYR A 579 -11.00 -26.13 23.30
C TYR A 579 -10.80 -27.63 23.56
N GLY A 580 -11.53 -28.24 24.51
CA GLY A 580 -11.55 -29.70 24.70
C GLY A 580 -10.16 -30.35 24.79
N LEU A 581 -9.16 -29.67 25.36
CA LEU A 581 -7.85 -30.22 25.63
C LEU A 581 -7.90 -31.03 26.92
N SER A 582 -8.34 -32.29 26.82
CA SER A 582 -8.07 -33.31 27.83
C SER A 582 -6.57 -33.58 27.84
N LEU A 583 -5.89 -33.06 28.82
CA LEU A 583 -4.56 -33.53 29.21
C LEU A 583 -4.71 -34.93 29.82
N THR A 584 -4.60 -35.98 29.00
CA THR A 584 -4.31 -37.32 29.46
C THR A 584 -2.84 -37.37 29.89
N SER A 585 -2.60 -37.23 31.16
CA SER A 585 -1.34 -37.66 31.78
C SER A 585 -1.36 -39.18 31.84
N GLN A 586 -0.71 -39.83 30.88
CA GLN A 586 -0.15 -41.17 31.08
C GLN A 586 1.28 -41.00 31.54
N ASP A 587 1.56 -41.50 32.77
CA ASP A 587 2.73 -42.32 33.02
C ASP A 587 2.73 -42.84 34.46
N GLN A 588 2.61 -44.16 34.50
CA GLN A 588 3.47 -45.17 35.12
C GLN A 588 3.26 -45.55 36.59
N GLN A 589 2.76 -46.82 36.65
CA GLN A 589 3.26 -48.00 37.42
C GLN A 589 3.01 -48.07 38.93
N ALA A 590 2.05 -48.84 39.27
CA ALA A 590 1.92 -50.15 39.95
C ALA A 590 2.99 -50.53 41.00
N PRO A 591 2.78 -51.50 41.92
CA PRO A 591 1.58 -51.86 42.65
C PRO A 591 1.90 -52.13 44.16
N SER A 592 0.97 -52.16 45.06
CA SER A 592 0.80 -53.23 46.05
C SER A 592 -0.11 -52.90 47.23
N SER A 593 -0.99 -53.83 47.44
CA SER A 593 -1.48 -54.44 48.66
C SER A 593 -2.44 -53.70 49.62
N ARG A 594 -3.68 -54.20 49.56
CA ARG A 594 -4.43 -54.82 50.64
C ARG A 594 -4.74 -53.99 51.92
N LYS A 595 -5.99 -53.84 52.13
CA LYS A 595 -6.90 -54.37 53.20
C LYS A 595 -7.95 -53.33 53.60
N THR A 596 -9.20 -53.71 53.32
CA THR A 596 -10.33 -54.02 54.20
C THR A 596 -10.59 -53.07 55.36
N SER A 597 -11.77 -52.54 55.38
CA SER A 597 -12.93 -52.70 56.24
C SER A 597 -13.78 -51.43 56.21
N ARG A 598 -15.02 -51.51 55.76
CA ARG A 598 -16.28 -51.87 56.44
C ARG A 598 -16.78 -50.82 57.43
N PHE A 599 -18.06 -50.54 57.27
CA PHE A 599 -19.05 -50.03 58.22
C PHE A 599 -19.08 -48.50 58.39
N SER A 600 -20.19 -47.83 58.52
CA SER A 600 -21.63 -48.01 58.49
C SER A 600 -22.24 -46.62 58.69
N GLU A 601 -23.36 -46.42 58.05
CA GLU A 601 -24.62 -45.90 58.64
C GLU A 601 -24.48 -44.85 59.79
N ALA A 602 -25.17 -43.77 59.74
CA ALA A 602 -26.55 -43.48 60.00
C ALA A 602 -26.74 -41.96 60.18
N GLN A 603 -27.73 -41.47 59.54
CA GLN A 603 -28.96 -40.89 60.14
C GLN A 603 -28.85 -39.57 60.90
N THR A 604 -29.65 -38.70 60.36
CA THR A 604 -30.73 -37.87 61.01
C THR A 604 -30.25 -36.70 61.83
N GLU A 605 -30.87 -35.60 61.86
CA GLU A 605 -32.19 -35.00 61.83
C GLU A 605 -32.00 -33.45 61.78
N GLU A 606 -32.88 -32.80 61.04
CA GLU A 606 -33.85 -31.79 61.51
C GLU A 606 -33.30 -30.63 62.41
N ALA A 607 -33.55 -29.41 62.18
CA ALA A 607 -34.81 -28.67 62.16
C ALA A 607 -34.59 -27.17 61.93
N SER A 608 -35.42 -26.64 61.12
CA SER A 608 -36.37 -25.51 61.34
C SER A 608 -35.86 -24.12 61.58
N GLY A 609 -36.54 -23.24 60.87
CA GLY A 609 -36.87 -21.89 61.29
C GLY A 609 -36.49 -20.84 60.25
N SER A 610 -37.33 -20.52 59.35
CA SER A 610 -38.55 -19.68 59.31
C SER A 610 -38.29 -18.22 59.07
N HIS A 611 -39.01 -17.74 58.04
CA HIS A 611 -39.52 -16.40 57.84
C HIS A 611 -38.56 -15.30 57.35
N LYS A 612 -38.83 -14.46 56.37
CA LYS A 612 -40.03 -13.93 55.72
C LYS A 612 -39.59 -13.15 54.49
N GLN A 613 -40.34 -13.29 53.43
CA GLN A 613 -40.59 -12.20 52.46
C GLN A 613 -41.61 -11.22 53.11
N PRO A 614 -41.69 -9.99 52.69
CA PRO A 614 -42.58 -9.57 51.64
C PRO A 614 -42.06 -8.41 50.78
N SER A 615 -42.28 -8.40 49.51
CA SER A 615 -43.38 -7.83 48.65
C SER A 615 -43.55 -6.31 48.70
N LEU A 616 -43.46 -5.75 47.48
CA LEU A 616 -44.39 -4.84 46.78
C LEU A 616 -44.45 -3.34 47.12
N LEU A 617 -44.68 -2.65 46.06
CA LEU A 617 -45.34 -1.34 45.83
C LEU A 617 -44.38 -0.16 45.59
N SER A 618 -44.28 0.32 44.33
CA SER A 618 -45.18 1.22 43.55
C SER A 618 -45.13 2.71 43.98
N LEU A 619 -44.96 3.53 43.01
CA LEU A 619 -45.64 4.82 42.68
C LEU A 619 -44.69 5.66 41.84
N SER A 620 -44.91 5.85 40.58
CA SER A 620 -45.93 6.60 39.79
C SER A 620 -45.84 8.12 39.92
N LYS A 621 -45.95 8.71 38.74
CA LYS A 621 -46.37 10.08 38.41
C LYS A 621 -45.27 11.13 38.37
N SER A 622 -45.24 12.03 37.40
CA SER A 622 -46.30 12.54 36.47
C SER A 622 -45.66 13.45 35.43
N MET A 623 -46.20 13.40 34.24
CA MET A 623 -46.80 14.50 33.46
C MET A 623 -45.86 15.62 33.00
N GLY A 624 -45.82 15.92 31.71
CA GLY A 624 -46.79 16.69 31.02
C GLY A 624 -46.56 16.77 29.49
N THR A 625 -47.60 16.55 28.86
CA THR A 625 -48.06 16.74 27.50
C THR A 625 -47.94 18.16 26.97
N ALA A 626 -47.65 18.30 25.66
CA ALA A 626 -48.39 19.23 24.82
C ALA A 626 -48.30 18.81 23.34
N VAL A 627 -49.49 18.53 22.84
CA VAL A 627 -49.91 18.24 21.48
C VAL A 627 -50.12 19.55 20.73
N GLY A 628 -49.80 19.57 19.47
CA GLY A 628 -50.18 20.67 18.58
C GLY A 628 -50.30 20.20 17.14
N HIS A 629 -51.45 19.70 16.79
CA HIS A 629 -52.00 19.51 15.44
C HIS A 629 -52.36 20.86 14.82
N VAL A 630 -52.15 21.03 13.48
CA VAL A 630 -53.04 21.73 12.53
C VAL A 630 -52.59 21.35 11.11
N LYS A 631 -53.35 20.60 10.41
CA LYS A 631 -54.34 20.63 9.31
C LYS A 631 -53.95 21.43 8.06
N ARG A 632 -53.97 20.68 6.94
CA ARG A 632 -54.45 20.89 5.57
C ARG A 632 -55.10 22.25 5.22
N GLY A 633 -54.77 22.68 4.01
CA GLY A 633 -55.56 23.66 3.23
C GLY A 633 -55.09 23.70 1.79
N ASP A 634 -56.04 23.41 0.91
CA ASP A 634 -55.97 23.20 -0.55
C ASP A 634 -55.83 24.53 -1.34
N SER A 635 -55.29 24.33 -2.57
CA SER A 635 -55.76 24.84 -3.90
C SER A 635 -55.69 26.34 -4.21
N TYR A 636 -55.22 26.69 -5.32
CA TYR A 636 -55.81 27.22 -6.59
C TYR A 636 -54.76 27.96 -7.44
N THR A 637 -54.66 27.46 -8.65
CA THR A 637 -54.71 28.09 -10.01
C THR A 637 -53.83 29.28 -10.37
N GLY A 638 -53.20 29.12 -11.53
CA GLY A 638 -53.29 30.14 -12.58
C GLY A 638 -52.02 30.61 -13.23
N GLY A 639 -51.69 30.07 -14.38
CA GLY A 639 -51.47 30.82 -15.59
C GLY A 639 -50.12 31.51 -15.81
N SER A 640 -49.35 31.03 -16.73
CA SER A 640 -49.11 31.76 -17.97
C SER A 640 -47.83 31.29 -18.70
N ALA A 641 -47.98 30.87 -19.90
CA ALA A 641 -46.96 30.50 -20.85
C ALA A 641 -46.21 31.73 -21.35
N GLN A 642 -44.89 31.60 -21.50
CA GLN A 642 -44.18 32.37 -22.53
C GLN A 642 -42.93 31.64 -23.04
N ASN A 643 -43.04 31.22 -24.31
CA ASN A 643 -42.10 31.19 -25.43
C ASN A 643 -40.61 30.84 -25.21
N VAL A 644 -40.29 29.66 -25.69
CA VAL A 644 -38.94 29.25 -26.12
C VAL A 644 -38.84 29.37 -27.64
N PRO A 645 -37.83 30.01 -28.22
CA PRO A 645 -37.59 29.93 -29.66
C PRO A 645 -36.78 28.68 -30.05
N SER A 646 -37.28 27.95 -31.02
CA SER A 646 -36.74 26.81 -31.70
C SER A 646 -35.49 27.14 -32.52
N VAL A 647 -34.46 26.31 -32.43
CA VAL A 647 -33.27 26.29 -33.28
C VAL A 647 -33.49 25.25 -34.41
N PRO A 648 -33.16 25.55 -35.68
CA PRO A 648 -33.43 24.68 -36.82
C PRO A 648 -32.38 23.54 -36.94
N PRO A 649 -32.72 22.42 -37.62
CA PRO A 649 -31.84 21.24 -37.77
C PRO A 649 -30.83 21.43 -38.92
N LEU A 650 -29.61 20.93 -38.71
CA LEU A 650 -28.53 20.82 -39.68
C LEU A 650 -28.76 19.63 -40.64
N PRO A 651 -28.32 19.74 -41.93
CA PRO A 651 -28.56 18.73 -42.94
C PRO A 651 -27.59 17.53 -42.85
N PRO A 652 -27.95 16.37 -43.47
CA PRO A 652 -27.17 15.14 -43.38
C PRO A 652 -25.97 15.17 -44.32
N VAL A 653 -24.80 14.71 -43.78
CA VAL A 653 -23.57 14.49 -44.56
C VAL A 653 -23.60 13.08 -45.16
N ALA A 654 -23.41 13.02 -46.46
CA ALA A 654 -23.38 11.82 -47.28
C ALA A 654 -22.21 10.88 -46.89
N ARG A 655 -22.52 9.58 -46.93
CA ARG A 655 -21.53 8.50 -47.02
C ARG A 655 -20.87 8.53 -48.37
N GLU A 656 -19.55 8.57 -48.42
CA GLU A 656 -18.79 8.00 -49.52
C GLU A 656 -17.76 7.03 -49.00
N SER A 657 -17.82 5.87 -49.61
CA SER A 657 -16.96 4.71 -49.48
C SER A 657 -15.62 4.95 -50.18
N LEU A 658 -14.51 4.67 -49.48
CA LEU A 658 -13.37 3.91 -50.03
C LEU A 658 -12.44 3.49 -48.85
#